data_87114d1f2f5673057e06c91357b5d5dd
#
_entry.id   87114d1f2f5673057e06c91357b5d5dd
#
_cell.length_a   1.000
_cell.length_b   1.000
_cell.length_c   1.000
_cell.angle_alpha   90.00
_cell.angle_beta   90.00
_cell.angle_gamma   90.00
#
_symmetry.space_group_name_H-M   'P 1'
#
loop_
_entity.id
_entity.type
_entity.pdbx_description
1 polymer ?
#
loop_
_entity_poly.entity_id
_entity_poly.type
_entity_poly.pdbx_seq_one_letter_code
_entity_poly.pdbx_strand_id
1 'polypeptide(L)'
;MKIVYPMQLAGENGSSEIASIDEFIKKVNGLKNGTFPIGRNRIWHGGIHFSKSGGWHPSGAVRAIADGEIVAYRLATKPAKATRSPEAGKPGDGIELYTSPSFCLVRHRYEAGEQSKNQLTFYSLYMHIACENSYNSPEAARVTVKGTGVSTYKPVVEGTPPKLIRRLSGDKPVYAKRGAEVKLVGQEVKSLLNHNDEPHDYYLVHYVDDPDSLFHIAASQLQQEFPQKPKWMTPPEGKPARHKIPGNTWLRKSADTTAESLGLPAGSEVVISGEPAQMISINGGTTEFRKVQVFKVGSGTVKDSANQVMTNASKGAVGWLAKSKMGARLTAEPSIPVEFKDDAVVDRSANPIPVQAGEIIGHWGEHELATAGASGFEKDADSKVVHFEVFVAESDKQVLEDCINNKARVTGGQGYLLVKKKVTTYRLTSDSKHGFHEVANFGPLVLPLAVKESDIVTHGANNFVKVRERTAADGELAGEFVLQGGDVEVISLHDWHKLGVKLVDGSSDDDGFLDKADTESEEPQQKEASKFFSTLYDKLVTDGDNDGTLSGNDIKAALADEELAGKLRMLFIKHKSEWVKPGQEWPRLKQELAKQPKLYEYAMQVHNNMAWMEDASKILGDTKPWFIHPAGMMGLVAEPISDDEMDEKWLTVPKGQLTFDAEGNDINGSPWFSRVIHWPGGVSGVTIGRGYDLGQQQSPASDLHQVGIINALKVWLVNGQGRSGVQAKEYYDSASNDIKCMEISRRQQYDLFNVAYTYLEEDVKRICQKNATIRAYHSDPSTSPEQAWNDIPAKIKEILVDLRYRGDYTPSVRKLIQTPAFNGDIAEFGRLLSDRSVWPNVPPDRFNRRIAYYAN
;
A
#
# COMPACT_ATOMS: atom_id res chain seq x y z
N MET A 1 -2.61 -11.59 -12.38
CA MET A 1 -2.95 -11.14 -10.97
C MET A 1 -2.47 -9.71 -10.80
N LYS A 2 -3.27 -8.84 -10.15
CA LYS A 2 -2.85 -7.47 -9.84
C LYS A 2 -1.67 -7.50 -8.86
N ILE A 3 -0.56 -6.90 -9.23
CA ILE A 3 0.65 -6.80 -8.39
C ILE A 3 0.89 -5.36 -7.97
N VAL A 4 1.26 -5.19 -6.70
CA VAL A 4 1.66 -3.91 -6.11
C VAL A 4 3.02 -4.11 -5.44
N TYR A 5 3.93 -3.17 -5.61
CA TYR A 5 5.24 -3.25 -4.95
C TYR A 5 5.09 -3.12 -3.43
N PRO A 6 5.85 -3.92 -2.66
CA PRO A 6 5.68 -4.00 -1.21
C PRO A 6 6.03 -2.69 -0.48
N MET A 7 6.86 -1.84 -1.08
CA MET A 7 7.25 -0.55 -0.52
C MET A 7 7.08 0.57 -1.56
N GLN A 8 6.83 1.77 -1.07
CA GLN A 8 6.81 3.01 -1.87
C GLN A 8 8.15 3.74 -1.76
N LEU A 9 8.46 4.58 -2.73
CA LEU A 9 9.62 5.45 -2.71
C LEU A 9 9.30 6.76 -1.96
N ALA A 10 10.34 7.41 -1.43
CA ALA A 10 10.25 8.80 -1.01
C ALA A 10 10.04 9.68 -2.24
N GLY A 11 9.07 10.57 -2.19
CA GLY A 11 8.77 11.55 -3.24
C GLY A 11 8.79 12.97 -2.66
N GLU A 12 8.97 13.97 -3.50
CA GLU A 12 9.02 15.38 -3.09
C GLU A 12 7.73 15.85 -2.36
N ASN A 13 6.58 15.23 -2.68
CA ASN A 13 5.28 15.57 -2.11
C ASN A 13 4.64 14.40 -1.34
N GLY A 14 5.44 13.51 -0.77
CA GLY A 14 4.97 12.33 -0.06
C GLY A 14 5.54 11.03 -0.63
N SER A 15 4.69 10.02 -0.87
CA SER A 15 5.10 8.75 -1.46
C SER A 15 4.97 8.75 -2.98
N SER A 16 5.85 8.02 -3.66
CA SER A 16 5.71 7.68 -5.08
C SER A 16 5.74 6.17 -5.27
N GLU A 17 5.02 5.70 -6.29
CA GLU A 17 5.05 4.30 -6.69
C GLU A 17 6.29 4.00 -7.54
N ILE A 18 6.72 2.76 -7.47
CA ILE A 18 7.73 2.21 -8.38
C ILE A 18 7.06 2.04 -9.75
N ALA A 19 7.67 2.59 -10.79
CA ALA A 19 7.06 2.64 -12.11
C ALA A 19 7.12 1.30 -12.85
N SER A 20 8.12 0.45 -12.56
CA SER A 20 8.31 -0.81 -13.29
C SER A 20 9.01 -1.86 -12.43
N ILE A 21 8.90 -3.12 -12.85
CA ILE A 21 9.64 -4.23 -12.24
C ILE A 21 11.16 -4.03 -12.36
N ASP A 22 11.63 -3.44 -13.45
CA ASP A 22 13.05 -3.16 -13.65
C ASP A 22 13.58 -2.11 -12.68
N GLU A 23 12.80 -1.07 -12.41
CA GLU A 23 13.13 -0.08 -11.38
C GLU A 23 13.20 -0.73 -9.99
N PHE A 24 12.20 -1.59 -9.66
CA PHE A 24 12.20 -2.35 -8.41
C PHE A 24 13.45 -3.22 -8.28
N ILE A 25 13.79 -3.98 -9.32
CA ILE A 25 14.95 -4.85 -9.37
C ILE A 25 16.25 -4.07 -9.16
N LYS A 26 16.44 -2.97 -9.89
CA LYS A 26 17.63 -2.11 -9.74
C LYS A 26 17.78 -1.60 -8.30
N LYS A 27 16.67 -1.25 -7.69
CA LYS A 27 16.68 -0.75 -6.32
C LYS A 27 17.00 -1.85 -5.31
N VAL A 28 16.41 -3.02 -5.45
CA VAL A 28 16.64 -4.18 -4.58
C VAL A 28 18.07 -4.69 -4.69
N ASN A 29 18.63 -4.80 -5.88
CA ASN A 29 20.02 -5.21 -6.09
C ASN A 29 21.06 -4.27 -5.45
N GLY A 30 20.64 -3.04 -5.12
CA GLY A 30 21.47 -2.06 -4.42
C GLY A 30 21.51 -2.20 -2.89
N LEU A 31 20.74 -3.12 -2.30
CA LEU A 31 20.64 -3.28 -0.85
C LEU A 31 21.84 -4.01 -0.25
N LYS A 32 22.16 -3.70 1.03
CA LYS A 32 23.39 -4.18 1.72
C LYS A 32 23.17 -5.45 2.56
N ASN A 33 21.95 -5.78 2.92
CA ASN A 33 21.64 -6.67 4.05
C ASN A 33 21.28 -8.11 3.63
N GLY A 34 21.97 -8.65 2.66
CA GLY A 34 21.68 -9.97 2.14
C GLY A 34 20.59 -9.95 1.07
N THR A 35 20.59 -10.94 0.24
CA THR A 35 19.61 -11.10 -0.83
C THR A 35 19.47 -12.58 -1.18
N PHE A 36 18.34 -12.95 -1.76
CA PHE A 36 18.13 -14.29 -2.28
C PHE A 36 19.24 -14.71 -3.26
N PRO A 37 19.80 -15.94 -3.18
CA PRO A 37 19.49 -17.02 -2.23
C PRO A 37 20.48 -17.13 -1.07
N ILE A 38 21.41 -16.18 -0.94
CA ILE A 38 22.54 -16.26 -0.02
C ILE A 38 22.65 -15.02 0.87
N GLY A 39 22.76 -15.25 2.18
CA GLY A 39 23.12 -14.25 3.16
C GLY A 39 24.62 -14.19 3.43
N ARG A 40 25.00 -13.41 4.45
CA ARG A 40 26.38 -13.34 4.91
C ARG A 40 26.87 -14.72 5.33
N ASN A 41 28.15 -14.99 5.10
CA ASN A 41 28.81 -16.25 5.45
C ASN A 41 28.16 -17.50 4.84
N ARG A 42 27.52 -17.34 3.68
CA ARG A 42 26.86 -18.43 2.94
C ARG A 42 25.67 -19.08 3.65
N ILE A 43 25.04 -18.40 4.57
CA ILE A 43 23.78 -18.89 5.15
C ILE A 43 22.70 -18.80 4.06
N TRP A 44 21.86 -19.83 3.95
CA TRP A 44 20.69 -19.77 3.09
C TRP A 44 19.80 -18.56 3.44
N HIS A 45 19.32 -17.86 2.43
CA HIS A 45 18.55 -16.65 2.63
C HIS A 45 17.36 -16.59 1.65
N GLY A 46 16.13 -16.71 2.20
CA GLY A 46 14.90 -16.87 1.41
C GLY A 46 14.40 -15.61 0.72
N GLY A 47 14.92 -14.43 1.05
CA GLY A 47 14.31 -13.18 0.64
C GLY A 47 15.24 -12.00 0.40
N ILE A 48 14.68 -10.82 0.58
CA ILE A 48 15.35 -9.51 0.42
C ILE A 48 15.01 -8.63 1.62
N HIS A 49 15.84 -7.62 1.88
CA HIS A 49 15.60 -6.65 2.94
C HIS A 49 15.28 -5.27 2.40
N PHE A 50 14.28 -4.62 3.00
CA PHE A 50 14.03 -3.19 2.83
C PHE A 50 14.48 -2.46 4.08
N SER A 51 15.41 -1.54 3.95
CA SER A 51 15.93 -0.77 5.07
C SER A 51 15.70 0.72 4.89
N LYS A 52 15.73 1.46 5.99
CA LYS A 52 15.49 2.91 5.98
C LYS A 52 16.45 3.64 5.04
N SER A 53 17.70 3.22 4.93
CA SER A 53 18.71 3.81 4.05
C SER A 53 18.46 3.57 2.55
N GLY A 54 17.52 2.68 2.21
CA GLY A 54 17.21 2.31 0.83
C GLY A 54 16.48 3.39 0.00
N GLY A 55 16.19 4.57 0.55
CA GLY A 55 15.45 5.64 -0.14
C GLY A 55 13.96 5.32 -0.35
N TRP A 56 13.40 4.48 0.52
CA TRP A 56 11.99 4.18 0.59
C TRP A 56 11.22 5.29 1.30
N HIS A 57 9.89 5.27 1.20
CA HIS A 57 9.05 6.24 1.87
C HIS A 57 9.29 6.23 3.41
N PRO A 58 9.45 7.39 4.06
CA PRO A 58 9.83 7.49 5.47
C PRO A 58 8.86 6.81 6.45
N SER A 59 7.58 6.63 6.08
CA SER A 59 6.64 5.88 6.92
C SER A 59 7.05 4.43 7.14
N GLY A 60 7.84 3.86 6.22
CA GLY A 60 8.21 2.46 6.26
C GLY A 60 7.06 1.49 6.12
N ALA A 61 5.94 1.94 5.56
CA ALA A 61 4.78 1.08 5.33
C ALA A 61 5.12 -0.01 4.31
N VAL A 62 4.89 -1.26 4.71
CA VAL A 62 5.01 -2.42 3.84
C VAL A 62 3.61 -2.95 3.50
N ARG A 63 3.39 -3.30 2.23
CA ARG A 63 2.07 -3.59 1.67
C ARG A 63 1.99 -5.01 1.12
N ALA A 64 0.77 -5.56 1.10
CA ALA A 64 0.48 -6.81 0.40
C ALA A 64 0.78 -6.65 -1.09
N ILE A 65 1.59 -7.58 -1.64
CA ILE A 65 1.99 -7.53 -3.07
C ILE A 65 0.85 -7.88 -4.01
N ALA A 66 -0.16 -8.60 -3.54
CA ALA A 66 -1.33 -9.03 -4.29
C ALA A 66 -2.50 -9.26 -3.34
N ASP A 67 -3.69 -9.45 -3.88
CA ASP A 67 -4.82 -9.97 -3.12
C ASP A 67 -4.47 -11.31 -2.49
N GLY A 68 -4.90 -11.53 -1.25
CA GLY A 68 -4.55 -12.73 -0.52
C GLY A 68 -5.22 -12.81 0.84
N GLU A 69 -4.73 -13.71 1.66
CA GLU A 69 -5.26 -14.03 2.97
C GLU A 69 -4.12 -14.19 3.99
N ILE A 70 -4.17 -13.48 5.09
CA ILE A 70 -3.23 -13.70 6.20
C ILE A 70 -3.59 -15.04 6.85
N VAL A 71 -2.67 -15.98 6.80
CA VAL A 71 -2.84 -17.35 7.32
C VAL A 71 -2.06 -17.61 8.60
N ALA A 72 -1.03 -16.82 8.87
CA ALA A 72 -0.32 -16.83 10.15
C ALA A 72 0.30 -15.46 10.42
N TYR A 73 0.46 -15.13 11.70
CA TYR A 73 1.23 -13.97 12.12
C TYR A 73 1.74 -14.14 13.55
N ARG A 74 2.78 -13.38 13.87
CA ARG A 74 3.19 -13.06 15.22
C ARG A 74 3.34 -11.55 15.31
N LEU A 75 2.72 -10.94 16.30
CA LEU A 75 2.83 -9.52 16.54
C LEU A 75 3.35 -9.34 17.97
N ALA A 76 4.62 -9.15 18.12
CA ALA A 76 5.25 -8.95 19.41
C ALA A 76 4.85 -7.60 20.02
N THR A 77 4.73 -7.55 21.34
CA THR A 77 4.44 -6.30 22.05
C THR A 77 5.60 -5.32 21.89
N LYS A 78 6.84 -5.83 21.94
CA LYS A 78 8.09 -5.06 21.84
C LYS A 78 9.18 -5.88 21.13
N PRO A 79 10.24 -5.24 20.61
CA PRO A 79 11.35 -5.95 20.01
C PRO A 79 12.05 -6.89 21.02
N ALA A 80 12.53 -8.01 20.52
CA ALA A 80 13.33 -8.95 21.29
C ALA A 80 14.75 -8.41 21.43
N LYS A 81 15.34 -8.65 22.61
CA LYS A 81 16.68 -8.20 22.97
C LYS A 81 17.69 -9.34 22.78
N ALA A 82 18.86 -9.00 22.22
CA ALA A 82 20.05 -9.85 22.22
C ALA A 82 21.28 -9.01 22.60
N THR A 83 22.26 -9.63 23.24
CA THR A 83 23.47 -8.93 23.69
C THR A 83 24.67 -9.37 22.86
N ARG A 84 25.30 -8.44 22.14
CA ARG A 84 26.56 -8.64 21.44
C ARG A 84 27.71 -8.27 22.36
N SER A 85 28.44 -9.26 22.87
CA SER A 85 29.61 -9.07 23.72
C SER A 85 30.90 -9.12 22.91
N PRO A 86 31.94 -8.38 23.29
CA PRO A 86 33.25 -8.49 22.66
C PRO A 86 33.87 -9.87 22.90
N GLU A 87 34.70 -10.34 21.97
CA GLU A 87 35.48 -11.54 22.11
C GLU A 87 36.55 -11.39 23.22
N ALA A 88 36.97 -12.49 23.81
CA ALA A 88 37.99 -12.50 24.89
C ALA A 88 39.25 -11.74 24.47
N GLY A 89 39.65 -10.79 25.27
CA GLY A 89 40.87 -9.94 25.03
C GLY A 89 40.63 -8.77 24.07
N LYS A 90 39.40 -8.53 23.59
CA LYS A 90 39.05 -7.33 22.86
C LYS A 90 38.47 -6.27 23.79
N PRO A 91 38.79 -4.96 23.58
CA PRO A 91 38.29 -3.87 24.39
C PRO A 91 36.80 -3.61 24.14
N GLY A 92 36.12 -2.95 25.07
CA GLY A 92 34.77 -2.46 24.99
C GLY A 92 33.77 -3.27 25.80
N ASP A 93 32.63 -2.65 26.08
CA ASP A 93 31.50 -3.27 26.77
C ASP A 93 30.57 -3.97 25.76
N GLY A 94 29.74 -4.88 26.24
CA GLY A 94 28.68 -5.47 25.43
C GLY A 94 27.60 -4.44 25.08
N ILE A 95 27.02 -4.60 23.92
CA ILE A 95 25.92 -3.76 23.43
C ILE A 95 24.60 -4.55 23.35
N GLU A 96 23.52 -3.96 23.82
CA GLU A 96 22.16 -4.50 23.67
C GLU A 96 21.58 -4.07 22.32
N LEU A 97 21.11 -5.05 21.56
CA LEU A 97 20.52 -4.88 20.26
C LEU A 97 19.10 -5.44 20.24
N TYR A 98 18.23 -4.75 19.51
CA TYR A 98 16.82 -5.06 19.46
C TYR A 98 16.39 -5.46 18.05
N THR A 99 15.64 -6.55 17.96
CA THR A 99 15.10 -7.04 16.68
C THR A 99 13.63 -7.38 16.84
N SER A 100 12.79 -6.91 15.92
CA SER A 100 11.37 -7.25 15.91
C SER A 100 11.17 -8.71 15.49
N PRO A 101 10.56 -9.55 16.33
CA PRO A 101 10.17 -10.91 15.97
C PRO A 101 8.81 -10.97 15.27
N SER A 102 8.15 -9.82 15.05
CA SER A 102 6.83 -9.75 14.43
C SER A 102 6.90 -10.12 12.96
N PHE A 103 5.92 -10.89 12.51
CA PHE A 103 5.77 -11.24 11.10
C PHE A 103 4.32 -11.38 10.68
N CYS A 104 4.09 -11.35 9.38
CA CYS A 104 2.82 -11.66 8.74
C CYS A 104 3.08 -12.57 7.53
N LEU A 105 2.35 -13.69 7.45
CA LEU A 105 2.38 -14.64 6.35
C LEU A 105 1.08 -14.54 5.58
N VAL A 106 1.17 -14.16 4.31
CA VAL A 106 0.03 -14.01 3.40
C VAL A 106 0.06 -15.12 2.36
N ARG A 107 -1.05 -15.81 2.22
CA ARG A 107 -1.29 -16.80 1.18
C ARG A 107 -1.94 -16.12 -0.02
N HIS A 108 -1.40 -16.33 -1.20
CA HIS A 108 -1.90 -15.85 -2.47
C HIS A 108 -2.28 -17.01 -3.36
N ARG A 109 -3.19 -16.76 -4.30
CA ARG A 109 -3.58 -17.73 -5.32
C ARG A 109 -3.41 -17.12 -6.69
N TYR A 110 -2.48 -17.67 -7.45
CA TYR A 110 -2.29 -17.33 -8.85
C TYR A 110 -3.14 -18.25 -9.73
N GLU A 111 -3.98 -17.68 -10.55
CA GLU A 111 -4.87 -18.40 -11.44
C GLU A 111 -4.62 -17.92 -12.88
N ALA A 112 -4.07 -18.81 -13.69
CA ALA A 112 -3.87 -18.56 -15.11
C ALA A 112 -4.83 -19.46 -15.90
N GLY A 113 -6.07 -19.02 -16.06
CA GLY A 113 -7.16 -19.76 -16.66
C GLY A 113 -7.90 -20.68 -15.66
N GLU A 114 -8.91 -21.39 -16.14
CA GLU A 114 -9.83 -22.15 -15.30
C GLU A 114 -9.33 -23.55 -14.89
N GLN A 115 -8.17 -23.97 -15.42
CA GLN A 115 -7.64 -25.30 -15.13
C GLN A 115 -6.79 -25.31 -13.86
N SER A 116 -7.05 -26.27 -12.97
CA SER A 116 -6.33 -26.45 -11.70
C SER A 116 -4.81 -26.58 -11.85
N LYS A 117 -4.32 -27.01 -13.00
CA LYS A 117 -2.89 -27.11 -13.31
C LYS A 117 -2.16 -25.77 -13.32
N ASN A 118 -2.91 -24.66 -13.47
CA ASN A 118 -2.35 -23.31 -13.42
C ASN A 118 -2.93 -22.50 -12.26
N GLN A 119 -3.34 -23.17 -11.19
CA GLN A 119 -3.84 -22.54 -9.96
C GLN A 119 -2.82 -22.78 -8.84
N LEU A 120 -1.82 -21.92 -8.77
CA LEU A 120 -0.71 -22.04 -7.85
C LEU A 120 -0.98 -21.28 -6.56
N THR A 121 -0.81 -21.94 -5.42
CA THR A 121 -0.73 -21.28 -4.12
C THR A 121 0.71 -20.88 -3.84
N PHE A 122 0.93 -19.61 -3.50
CA PHE A 122 2.24 -19.15 -3.04
C PHE A 122 2.06 -18.23 -1.83
N TYR A 123 3.14 -17.99 -1.12
CA TYR A 123 3.14 -17.23 0.12
C TYR A 123 4.08 -16.03 0.01
N SER A 124 3.70 -14.92 0.63
CA SER A 124 4.60 -13.81 0.93
C SER A 124 4.75 -13.65 2.44
N LEU A 125 5.99 -13.61 2.89
CA LEU A 125 6.36 -13.42 4.29
C LEU A 125 6.93 -12.01 4.48
N TYR A 126 6.42 -11.31 5.48
CA TYR A 126 6.87 -10.00 5.92
C TYR A 126 7.41 -10.14 7.34
N MET A 127 8.73 -10.31 7.48
CA MET A 127 9.39 -10.49 8.76
C MET A 127 9.99 -9.17 9.25
N HIS A 128 10.19 -9.03 10.55
CA HIS A 128 10.66 -7.82 11.22
C HIS A 128 9.71 -6.61 11.05
N ILE A 129 8.41 -6.84 10.89
CA ILE A 129 7.45 -5.72 10.92
C ILE A 129 7.38 -5.13 12.32
N ALA A 130 6.97 -3.87 12.41
CA ALA A 130 6.90 -3.11 13.66
C ALA A 130 6.06 -3.84 14.73
N CYS A 131 6.57 -3.84 15.96
CA CYS A 131 5.86 -4.36 17.12
C CYS A 131 4.67 -3.49 17.49
N GLU A 132 3.75 -4.02 18.29
CA GLU A 132 2.53 -3.30 18.67
C GLU A 132 2.79 -1.93 19.29
N ASN A 133 3.71 -1.86 20.22
CA ASN A 133 4.05 -0.62 20.90
C ASN A 133 4.50 0.48 19.93
N SER A 134 5.04 0.12 18.78
CA SER A 134 5.46 1.09 17.76
C SER A 134 4.30 1.90 17.16
N TYR A 135 3.07 1.42 17.28
CA TYR A 135 1.88 2.13 16.79
C TYR A 135 1.23 3.05 17.82
N ASN A 136 1.62 2.93 19.09
CA ASN A 136 0.99 3.64 20.21
C ASN A 136 2.02 4.43 21.05
N SER A 137 3.32 4.22 20.83
CA SER A 137 4.38 4.90 21.56
C SER A 137 4.60 6.31 21.04
N PRO A 138 4.68 7.34 21.88
CA PRO A 138 5.07 8.68 21.47
C PRO A 138 6.44 8.74 20.74
N GLU A 139 7.32 7.78 21.01
CA GLU A 139 8.63 7.66 20.35
C GLU A 139 8.52 7.22 18.89
N ALA A 140 7.45 6.55 18.54
CA ALA A 140 7.15 6.11 17.17
C ALA A 140 6.48 7.21 16.33
N ALA A 141 5.99 8.27 16.95
CA ALA A 141 5.34 9.37 16.26
C ALA A 141 6.35 10.15 15.42
N ARG A 142 5.99 10.40 14.18
CA ARG A 142 6.63 11.43 13.36
C ARG A 142 6.16 12.77 13.90
N VAL A 143 7.08 13.58 14.40
CA VAL A 143 6.75 14.88 14.97
C VAL A 143 7.22 15.97 14.03
N THR A 144 6.29 16.80 13.57
CA THR A 144 6.57 17.91 12.66
C THR A 144 6.11 19.24 13.22
N VAL A 145 6.77 20.33 12.81
CA VAL A 145 6.38 21.70 13.17
C VAL A 145 5.22 22.16 12.31
N LYS A 146 4.05 22.49 12.93
CA LYS A 146 2.82 22.90 12.22
C LYS A 146 2.88 24.33 11.68
N GLY A 147 3.41 25.25 12.51
CA GLY A 147 3.34 26.68 12.28
C GLY A 147 4.48 27.25 11.44
N THR A 148 4.28 28.44 10.90
CA THR A 148 5.34 29.29 10.34
C THR A 148 5.83 30.24 11.40
N GLY A 149 7.16 30.47 11.49
CA GLY A 149 7.74 31.40 12.45
C GLY A 149 7.60 30.93 13.91
N VAL A 150 7.64 29.61 14.15
CA VAL A 150 7.51 29.04 15.49
C VAL A 150 8.78 29.35 16.31
N SER A 151 8.61 30.02 17.45
CA SER A 151 9.71 30.37 18.33
C SER A 151 10.38 29.13 18.93
N THR A 152 11.71 29.15 18.93
CA THR A 152 12.53 28.11 19.58
C THR A 152 13.30 28.73 20.78
N TYR A 153 13.51 27.90 21.78
CA TYR A 153 14.11 28.34 23.03
C TYR A 153 15.32 27.47 23.40
N LYS A 154 16.27 28.01 24.16
CA LYS A 154 17.43 27.26 24.63
C LYS A 154 17.02 26.05 25.46
N PRO A 155 17.83 24.99 25.52
CA PRO A 155 17.50 23.79 26.31
C PRO A 155 17.56 24.07 27.83
N VAL A 156 18.22 25.14 28.26
CA VAL A 156 18.37 25.56 29.66
C VAL A 156 17.21 26.48 30.06
N VAL A 157 16.69 26.30 31.27
CA VAL A 157 15.58 27.05 31.86
C VAL A 157 16.15 27.91 33.00
N GLU A 158 15.78 29.17 33.10
CA GLU A 158 16.30 30.11 34.09
C GLU A 158 15.19 30.66 34.99
N GLY A 159 15.53 31.01 36.22
CA GLY A 159 14.68 31.75 37.14
C GLY A 159 13.69 30.93 37.96
N THR A 160 12.95 31.64 38.84
CA THR A 160 11.83 31.06 39.62
C THR A 160 10.70 32.09 39.61
N PRO A 161 9.57 31.78 38.88
CA PRO A 161 9.26 30.55 38.17
C PRO A 161 10.17 30.32 36.94
N PRO A 162 10.29 29.04 36.46
CA PRO A 162 11.17 28.65 35.39
C PRO A 162 10.74 29.29 34.05
N LYS A 163 11.67 30.05 33.41
CA LYS A 163 11.44 30.79 32.18
C LYS A 163 12.38 30.35 31.07
N LEU A 164 11.88 30.30 29.87
CA LEU A 164 12.62 29.91 28.66
C LEU A 164 13.29 31.12 28.01
N ILE A 165 14.56 30.92 27.64
CA ILE A 165 15.35 31.91 26.91
C ILE A 165 15.22 31.61 25.40
N ARG A 166 14.86 32.63 24.62
CA ARG A 166 14.73 32.54 23.18
C ARG A 166 16.09 32.19 22.53
N ARG A 167 16.07 31.31 21.52
CA ARG A 167 17.28 31.08 20.68
C ARG A 167 17.46 32.26 19.74
N LEU A 168 18.70 32.72 19.67
CA LEU A 168 19.11 33.83 18.81
C LEU A 168 20.29 33.40 17.94
N SER A 169 20.33 33.93 16.72
CA SER A 169 21.50 33.91 15.83
C SER A 169 21.93 35.37 15.62
N GLY A 170 22.98 35.80 16.33
CA GLY A 170 23.25 37.21 16.61
C GLY A 170 22.09 37.82 17.40
N ASP A 171 21.55 38.92 16.95
CA ASP A 171 20.40 39.60 17.60
C ASP A 171 19.03 39.15 17.04
N LYS A 172 18.99 38.19 16.10
CA LYS A 172 17.74 37.75 15.44
C LYS A 172 17.20 36.44 16.04
N PRO A 173 15.88 36.37 16.33
CA PRO A 173 15.25 35.14 16.79
C PRO A 173 15.40 34.01 15.79
N VAL A 174 15.68 32.79 16.31
CA VAL A 174 15.70 31.57 15.53
C VAL A 174 14.33 30.93 15.61
N TYR A 175 13.72 30.67 14.46
CA TYR A 175 12.41 30.03 14.33
C TYR A 175 12.54 28.65 13.71
N ALA A 176 11.71 27.73 14.18
CA ALA A 176 11.55 26.44 13.53
C ALA A 176 10.75 26.60 12.22
N LYS A 177 11.19 25.92 11.17
CA LYS A 177 10.51 25.94 9.87
C LYS A 177 9.27 25.02 9.89
N ARG A 178 8.21 25.46 9.25
CA ARG A 178 7.02 24.61 9.04
C ARG A 178 7.41 23.33 8.31
N GLY A 179 6.93 22.18 8.80
CA GLY A 179 7.24 20.87 8.24
C GLY A 179 8.58 20.28 8.66
N ALA A 180 9.42 21.04 9.41
CA ALA A 180 10.65 20.47 9.96
C ALA A 180 10.34 19.29 10.88
N GLU A 181 11.04 18.18 10.72
CA GLU A 181 10.92 17.01 11.58
C GLU A 181 11.81 17.17 12.82
N VAL A 182 11.21 16.85 13.97
CA VAL A 182 11.91 16.91 15.26
C VAL A 182 11.68 15.61 16.03
N LYS A 183 12.63 15.24 16.86
CA LYS A 183 12.49 14.18 17.87
C LYS A 183 12.33 14.78 19.25
N LEU A 184 11.40 14.20 20.02
CA LEU A 184 11.19 14.55 21.41
C LEU A 184 12.35 13.96 22.26
N VAL A 185 12.91 14.76 23.15
CA VAL A 185 13.91 14.32 24.12
C VAL A 185 13.19 14.02 25.43
N GLY A 186 12.87 12.75 25.63
CA GLY A 186 11.98 12.34 26.73
C GLY A 186 10.50 12.55 26.39
N GLN A 187 9.62 12.06 27.28
CA GLN A 187 8.16 12.16 27.13
C GLN A 187 7.53 13.26 27.96
N GLU A 188 8.33 13.99 28.70
CA GLU A 188 7.85 14.95 29.68
C GLU A 188 7.55 16.30 29.02
N VAL A 189 6.27 16.69 29.10
CA VAL A 189 5.82 18.04 28.78
C VAL A 189 6.05 18.92 29.99
N LYS A 190 6.78 20.01 29.83
CA LYS A 190 7.03 20.97 30.92
C LYS A 190 6.23 22.23 30.71
N SER A 191 5.46 22.62 31.72
CA SER A 191 4.79 23.92 31.74
C SER A 191 5.79 24.98 32.16
N LEU A 192 6.18 25.86 31.21
CA LEU A 192 7.23 26.84 31.36
C LEU A 192 6.75 28.20 30.87
N LEU A 193 7.30 29.28 31.43
CA LEU A 193 7.05 30.62 30.93
C LEU A 193 7.85 30.89 29.65
N ASN A 194 7.21 31.48 28.65
CA ASN A 194 7.90 31.96 27.45
C ASN A 194 8.62 33.29 27.73
N HIS A 195 9.22 33.85 26.71
CA HIS A 195 9.94 35.14 26.81
C HIS A 195 9.01 36.34 27.12
N ASN A 196 7.71 36.23 27.01
CA ASN A 196 6.68 37.22 27.33
C ASN A 196 6.01 36.96 28.69
N ASP A 197 6.54 36.02 29.49
CA ASP A 197 6.00 35.62 30.80
C ASP A 197 4.63 34.88 30.71
N GLU A 198 4.33 34.28 29.56
CA GLU A 198 3.11 33.50 29.36
C GLU A 198 3.39 32.00 29.55
N PRO A 199 2.57 31.25 30.33
CA PRO A 199 2.77 29.85 30.56
C PRO A 199 2.26 29.02 29.34
N HIS A 200 3.09 28.12 28.87
CA HIS A 200 2.73 27.13 27.84
C HIS A 200 3.43 25.81 28.14
N ASP A 201 2.90 24.76 27.51
CA ASP A 201 3.51 23.45 27.55
C ASP A 201 4.58 23.32 26.46
N TYR A 202 5.76 22.83 26.83
CA TYR A 202 6.90 22.71 25.95
C TYR A 202 7.47 21.30 25.95
N TYR A 203 7.94 20.88 24.78
CA TYR A 203 8.82 19.72 24.63
C TYR A 203 10.25 20.20 24.41
N LEU A 204 11.19 19.45 24.98
CA LEU A 204 12.59 19.52 24.55
C LEU A 204 12.74 18.63 23.34
N VAL A 205 13.31 19.16 22.25
CA VAL A 205 13.44 18.47 20.97
C VAL A 205 14.79 18.75 20.33
N HIS A 206 15.14 17.94 19.33
CA HIS A 206 16.18 18.22 18.35
C HIS A 206 15.64 17.97 16.94
N TYR A 207 16.28 18.54 15.93
CA TYR A 207 15.97 18.18 14.55
C TYR A 207 16.46 16.76 14.25
N VAL A 208 15.76 16.04 13.36
CA VAL A 208 16.13 14.67 12.98
C VAL A 208 17.51 14.63 12.29
N ASP A 209 17.82 15.66 11.51
CA ASP A 209 19.06 15.86 10.77
C ASP A 209 20.16 16.60 11.56
N ASP A 210 19.87 17.07 12.78
CA ASP A 210 20.80 17.75 13.69
C ASP A 210 20.51 17.35 15.14
N PRO A 211 20.97 16.16 15.59
CA PRO A 211 20.70 15.66 16.94
C PRO A 211 21.34 16.48 18.07
N ASP A 212 22.40 17.21 17.78
CA ASP A 212 23.14 18.03 18.77
C ASP A 212 22.44 19.37 19.04
N SER A 213 21.52 19.77 18.16
CA SER A 213 20.81 21.05 18.27
C SER A 213 19.55 20.94 19.14
N LEU A 214 19.73 20.82 20.45
CA LEU A 214 18.63 20.78 21.43
C LEU A 214 17.92 22.12 21.59
N PHE A 215 16.57 22.11 21.65
CA PHE A 215 15.77 23.31 21.92
C PHE A 215 14.38 22.99 22.47
N HIS A 216 13.77 23.95 23.18
CA HIS A 216 12.35 23.82 23.54
C HIS A 216 11.45 24.43 22.47
N ILE A 217 10.32 23.78 22.22
CA ILE A 217 9.26 24.22 21.32
C ILE A 217 7.89 23.99 21.98
N ALA A 218 6.94 24.92 21.77
CA ALA A 218 5.61 24.76 22.34
C ALA A 218 4.90 23.52 21.81
N ALA A 219 4.34 22.71 22.68
CA ALA A 219 3.62 21.47 22.33
C ALA A 219 2.48 21.72 21.33
N SER A 220 1.78 22.86 21.46
CA SER A 220 0.74 23.28 20.55
C SER A 220 1.20 23.51 19.11
N GLN A 221 2.50 23.73 18.89
CA GLN A 221 3.10 23.96 17.58
C GLN A 221 3.64 22.70 16.94
N LEU A 222 3.48 21.55 17.59
CA LEU A 222 3.89 20.27 17.06
C LEU A 222 2.67 19.46 16.61
N GLN A 223 2.87 18.76 15.52
CA GLN A 223 1.94 17.73 15.02
C GLN A 223 2.62 16.38 15.17
N GLN A 224 1.97 15.48 15.89
CA GLN A 224 2.41 14.11 16.05
C GLN A 224 1.57 13.24 15.13
N GLU A 225 2.22 12.50 14.26
CA GLU A 225 1.61 11.54 13.36
C GLU A 225 2.14 10.16 13.71
N PHE A 226 1.26 9.28 14.15
CA PHE A 226 1.60 7.89 14.39
C PHE A 226 1.54 7.10 13.09
N PRO A 227 2.37 6.05 12.93
CA PRO A 227 2.21 5.10 11.84
C PRO A 227 0.76 4.58 11.83
N GLN A 228 0.15 4.57 10.67
CA GLN A 228 -1.22 4.07 10.53
C GLN A 228 -1.24 2.58 10.85
N LYS A 229 -1.95 2.19 11.92
CA LYS A 229 -2.10 0.79 12.27
C LYS A 229 -2.78 0.03 11.12
N PRO A 230 -2.21 -1.09 10.66
CA PRO A 230 -2.81 -1.91 9.61
C PRO A 230 -4.26 -2.30 9.94
N LYS A 231 -5.12 -2.35 8.93
CA LYS A 231 -6.55 -2.69 9.13
C LYS A 231 -6.73 -4.07 9.77
N TRP A 232 -5.95 -5.06 9.36
CA TRP A 232 -6.04 -6.41 9.91
C TRP A 232 -5.67 -6.49 11.40
N MET A 233 -4.90 -5.54 11.91
CA MET A 233 -4.57 -5.38 13.33
C MET A 233 -5.66 -4.62 14.11
N THR A 234 -6.67 -4.06 13.42
CA THR A 234 -7.79 -3.37 14.05
C THR A 234 -9.03 -4.25 13.98
N PRO A 235 -9.89 -4.30 15.03
CA PRO A 235 -11.16 -4.97 14.89
C PRO A 235 -11.93 -4.35 13.73
N PRO A 236 -12.67 -5.13 12.93
CA PRO A 236 -13.54 -4.57 11.93
C PRO A 236 -14.46 -3.53 12.58
N GLU A 237 -14.62 -2.37 11.94
CA GLU A 237 -15.61 -1.38 12.34
C GLU A 237 -16.95 -2.08 12.47
N GLY A 238 -17.54 -2.03 13.66
CA GLY A 238 -18.82 -2.70 13.92
C GLY A 238 -18.76 -3.84 14.93
N LYS A 239 -17.65 -4.18 15.55
CA LYS A 239 -17.74 -4.94 16.81
C LYS A 239 -18.41 -4.03 17.83
N PRO A 240 -19.65 -4.37 18.25
CA PRO A 240 -20.42 -3.51 19.11
C PRO A 240 -19.67 -3.29 20.41
N ALA A 241 -19.60 -2.04 20.84
CA ALA A 241 -18.93 -1.68 22.08
C ALA A 241 -19.49 -2.48 23.24
N ARG A 242 -18.61 -3.12 24.00
CA ARG A 242 -19.00 -3.74 25.26
C ARG A 242 -19.26 -2.68 26.32
N HIS A 243 -20.33 -2.84 27.07
CA HIS A 243 -20.67 -2.02 28.22
C HIS A 243 -20.71 -2.88 29.47
N LYS A 244 -20.05 -2.43 30.53
CA LYS A 244 -20.10 -3.10 31.83
C LYS A 244 -21.39 -2.68 32.55
N ILE A 245 -22.08 -3.60 33.13
CA ILE A 245 -23.26 -3.35 33.94
C ILE A 245 -22.83 -3.00 35.36
N PRO A 246 -23.03 -1.76 35.80
CA PRO A 246 -22.52 -1.31 37.10
C PRO A 246 -23.29 -1.84 38.31
N GLY A 247 -24.54 -2.23 38.13
CA GLY A 247 -25.42 -2.75 39.20
C GLY A 247 -26.37 -3.80 38.66
N ASN A 248 -26.96 -4.58 39.51
CA ASN A 248 -27.98 -5.57 39.18
C ASN A 248 -29.13 -4.91 38.40
N THR A 249 -29.53 -5.51 37.29
CA THR A 249 -30.59 -5.00 36.42
C THR A 249 -31.31 -6.14 35.70
N TRP A 250 -32.26 -5.81 34.84
CA TRP A 250 -33.10 -6.77 34.14
C TRP A 250 -32.87 -6.67 32.63
N LEU A 251 -32.64 -7.81 31.99
CA LEU A 251 -32.61 -7.98 30.55
C LEU A 251 -34.03 -8.37 30.09
N ARG A 252 -34.72 -7.50 29.37
CA ARG A 252 -36.12 -7.61 28.98
C ARG A 252 -36.28 -8.25 27.61
N LYS A 253 -37.33 -9.04 27.41
CA LYS A 253 -37.63 -9.64 26.10
C LYS A 253 -38.01 -8.60 25.02
N SER A 254 -38.67 -7.52 25.43
CA SER A 254 -39.01 -6.38 24.58
C SER A 254 -38.66 -5.06 25.25
N ALA A 255 -38.62 -3.99 24.48
CA ALA A 255 -38.43 -2.65 25.02
C ALA A 255 -39.71 -2.15 25.71
N ASP A 256 -40.08 -2.81 26.79
CA ASP A 256 -41.26 -2.54 27.61
C ASP A 256 -40.95 -2.81 29.09
N THR A 257 -41.50 -2.02 29.98
CA THR A 257 -41.30 -2.14 31.42
C THR A 257 -42.02 -3.34 32.05
N THR A 258 -43.03 -3.85 31.37
CA THR A 258 -43.85 -5.01 31.80
C THR A 258 -43.40 -6.30 31.19
N ALA A 259 -42.45 -6.25 30.28
CA ALA A 259 -41.97 -7.43 29.57
C ALA A 259 -41.28 -8.43 30.51
N GLU A 260 -41.48 -9.71 30.22
CA GLU A 260 -40.73 -10.80 30.86
C GLU A 260 -39.22 -10.53 30.81
N SER A 261 -38.54 -10.76 31.90
CA SER A 261 -37.15 -10.35 32.07
C SER A 261 -36.32 -11.45 32.71
N LEU A 262 -35.04 -11.46 32.36
CA LEU A 262 -33.99 -12.25 33.01
C LEU A 262 -33.15 -11.35 33.90
N GLY A 263 -32.62 -11.87 34.98
CA GLY A 263 -31.70 -11.14 35.85
C GLY A 263 -30.36 -10.90 35.14
N LEU A 264 -29.81 -9.70 35.21
CA LEU A 264 -28.50 -9.34 34.72
C LEU A 264 -27.64 -8.81 35.86
N PRO A 265 -26.76 -9.64 36.46
CA PRO A 265 -25.95 -9.25 37.60
C PRO A 265 -24.97 -8.12 37.32
N ALA A 266 -24.63 -7.37 38.38
CA ALA A 266 -23.53 -6.41 38.33
C ALA A 266 -22.23 -7.07 37.84
N GLY A 267 -21.45 -6.34 37.07
CA GLY A 267 -20.23 -6.87 36.45
C GLY A 267 -20.46 -7.68 35.18
N SER A 268 -21.73 -7.87 34.74
CA SER A 268 -22.02 -8.42 33.41
C SER A 268 -21.51 -7.46 32.33
N GLU A 269 -21.20 -7.99 31.17
CA GLU A 269 -20.80 -7.24 29.98
C GLU A 269 -21.80 -7.51 28.86
N VAL A 270 -22.27 -6.46 28.25
CA VAL A 270 -23.23 -6.52 27.15
C VAL A 270 -22.71 -5.79 25.91
N VAL A 271 -23.16 -6.25 24.77
CA VAL A 271 -22.85 -5.70 23.45
C VAL A 271 -24.14 -5.14 22.86
N ILE A 272 -24.14 -3.90 22.39
CA ILE A 272 -25.30 -3.30 21.72
C ILE A 272 -25.44 -3.94 20.34
N SER A 273 -26.62 -4.49 20.03
CA SER A 273 -26.97 -4.89 18.67
C SER A 273 -27.18 -3.65 17.78
N GLY A 274 -26.97 -3.78 16.48
CA GLY A 274 -27.14 -2.67 15.53
C GLY A 274 -28.58 -2.17 15.33
N GLU A 275 -29.56 -2.67 16.11
CA GLU A 275 -30.96 -2.23 16.00
C GLU A 275 -31.15 -0.82 16.58
N PRO A 276 -32.07 -0.01 16.01
CA PRO A 276 -32.37 1.33 16.49
C PRO A 276 -32.78 1.35 17.96
N ALA A 277 -32.45 2.44 18.66
CA ALA A 277 -32.91 2.68 20.01
C ALA A 277 -34.45 2.80 20.06
N GLN A 278 -35.06 2.27 21.10
CA GLN A 278 -36.48 2.49 21.35
C GLN A 278 -36.65 3.45 22.54
N MET A 279 -37.44 4.47 22.31
CA MET A 279 -37.78 5.48 23.34
C MET A 279 -39.12 5.15 23.97
N ILE A 280 -39.12 4.89 25.29
CA ILE A 280 -40.30 4.44 26.00
C ILE A 280 -40.59 5.44 27.10
N SER A 281 -41.87 5.84 27.23
CA SER A 281 -42.33 6.70 28.31
C SER A 281 -42.49 5.90 29.59
N ILE A 282 -41.79 6.27 30.66
CA ILE A 282 -41.87 5.64 31.96
C ILE A 282 -42.06 6.74 33.01
N ASN A 283 -43.16 6.67 33.78
CA ASN A 283 -43.45 7.63 34.85
C ASN A 283 -43.32 9.11 34.47
N GLY A 284 -43.76 9.45 33.27
CA GLY A 284 -43.71 10.83 32.77
C GLY A 284 -42.36 11.27 32.20
N GLY A 285 -41.34 10.40 32.17
CA GLY A 285 -40.05 10.63 31.56
C GLY A 285 -39.80 9.63 30.43
N THR A 286 -39.00 10.01 29.44
CA THR A 286 -38.62 9.14 28.30
C THR A 286 -37.31 8.42 28.60
N THR A 287 -37.33 7.09 28.47
CA THR A 287 -36.13 6.23 28.67
C THR A 287 -35.76 5.56 27.36
N GLU A 288 -34.47 5.67 27.00
CA GLU A 288 -33.90 5.02 25.86
C GLU A 288 -33.56 3.56 26.17
N PHE A 289 -34.12 2.62 25.40
CA PHE A 289 -33.77 1.21 25.44
C PHE A 289 -32.92 0.82 24.23
N ARG A 290 -31.92 -0.02 24.48
CA ARG A 290 -31.05 -0.62 23.45
C ARG A 290 -31.20 -2.12 23.49
N LYS A 291 -31.27 -2.74 22.33
CA LYS A 291 -31.16 -4.19 22.19
C LYS A 291 -29.72 -4.60 22.39
N VAL A 292 -29.48 -5.56 23.28
CA VAL A 292 -28.15 -5.99 23.69
C VAL A 292 -28.02 -7.50 23.67
N GLN A 293 -26.81 -7.99 23.47
CA GLN A 293 -26.45 -9.39 23.68
C GLN A 293 -25.49 -9.51 24.87
N VAL A 294 -25.73 -10.46 25.75
CA VAL A 294 -24.88 -10.72 26.91
C VAL A 294 -23.58 -11.39 26.46
N PHE A 295 -22.46 -10.70 26.64
CA PHE A 295 -21.13 -11.21 26.33
C PHE A 295 -20.52 -11.98 27.50
N LYS A 296 -20.69 -11.47 28.73
CA LYS A 296 -20.21 -12.09 29.96
C LYS A 296 -21.26 -11.87 31.06
N VAL A 297 -21.51 -12.90 31.86
CA VAL A 297 -22.41 -12.81 32.98
C VAL A 297 -21.60 -12.52 34.25
N GLY A 298 -22.02 -11.51 35.00
CA GLY A 298 -21.45 -11.19 36.30
C GLY A 298 -21.84 -12.21 37.36
N SER A 299 -21.21 -12.12 38.51
CA SER A 299 -21.53 -12.99 39.68
C SER A 299 -22.61 -12.36 40.53
N GLY A 300 -23.52 -13.14 41.02
CA GLY A 300 -24.56 -12.74 41.96
C GLY A 300 -25.98 -13.05 41.51
N THR A 301 -26.93 -12.83 42.42
CA THR A 301 -28.37 -13.04 42.19
C THR A 301 -29.05 -11.68 41.96
N VAL A 302 -29.98 -11.66 40.99
CA VAL A 302 -30.83 -10.51 40.73
C VAL A 302 -32.21 -10.81 41.24
N LYS A 303 -32.86 -9.83 41.82
CA LYS A 303 -34.23 -9.96 42.33
C LYS A 303 -35.18 -9.10 41.53
N ASP A 304 -36.41 -9.55 41.38
CA ASP A 304 -37.50 -8.80 40.76
C ASP A 304 -38.05 -7.72 41.68
N SER A 305 -39.10 -7.02 41.26
CA SER A 305 -39.77 -5.99 42.05
C SER A 305 -40.53 -6.53 43.26
N ALA A 306 -40.81 -7.83 43.31
CA ALA A 306 -41.40 -8.54 44.41
C ALA A 306 -40.36 -9.19 45.36
N ASN A 307 -39.09 -8.83 45.21
CA ASN A 307 -37.93 -9.35 45.96
C ASN A 307 -37.67 -10.86 45.78
N GLN A 308 -38.22 -11.48 44.70
CA GLN A 308 -37.98 -12.88 44.37
C GLN A 308 -36.72 -13.02 43.47
N VAL A 309 -36.00 -14.12 43.68
CA VAL A 309 -34.77 -14.39 42.88
C VAL A 309 -35.16 -14.73 41.47
N MET A 310 -34.59 -13.99 40.52
CA MET A 310 -34.79 -14.20 39.09
C MET A 310 -33.80 -15.21 38.52
N THR A 311 -34.17 -15.87 37.44
CA THR A 311 -33.23 -16.59 36.57
C THR A 311 -32.28 -15.61 35.89
N ASN A 312 -30.98 -15.79 36.04
CA ASN A 312 -30.01 -14.95 35.39
C ASN A 312 -29.94 -15.25 33.87
N ALA A 313 -29.70 -14.21 33.09
CA ALA A 313 -29.41 -14.33 31.67
C ALA A 313 -28.13 -15.15 31.45
N SER A 314 -28.12 -16.03 30.45
CA SER A 314 -26.93 -16.76 30.03
C SER A 314 -26.07 -15.94 29.05
N LYS A 315 -24.79 -16.32 28.88
CA LYS A 315 -23.94 -15.77 27.81
C LYS A 315 -24.63 -16.04 26.46
N GLY A 316 -24.67 -15.02 25.61
CA GLY A 316 -25.37 -15.07 24.33
C GLY A 316 -26.84 -14.67 24.37
N ALA A 317 -27.46 -14.55 25.56
CA ALA A 317 -28.84 -14.08 25.67
C ALA A 317 -29.03 -12.70 25.06
N VAL A 318 -30.11 -12.50 24.32
CA VAL A 318 -30.44 -11.24 23.64
C VAL A 318 -31.68 -10.65 24.29
N GLY A 319 -31.67 -9.35 24.53
CA GLY A 319 -32.81 -8.66 25.11
C GLY A 319 -32.65 -7.14 25.11
N TRP A 320 -33.59 -6.44 25.73
CA TRP A 320 -33.59 -4.98 25.81
C TRP A 320 -33.15 -4.49 27.16
N LEU A 321 -32.30 -3.49 27.17
CA LEU A 321 -31.75 -2.88 28.37
C LEU A 321 -31.85 -1.36 28.29
N ALA A 322 -32.28 -0.74 29.39
CA ALA A 322 -32.27 0.71 29.47
C ALA A 322 -30.86 1.26 29.44
N LYS A 323 -30.59 2.23 28.58
CA LYS A 323 -29.26 2.84 28.40
C LYS A 323 -28.68 3.38 29.70
N SER A 324 -29.56 3.89 30.61
CA SER A 324 -29.16 4.35 31.95
C SER A 324 -28.62 3.25 32.88
N LYS A 325 -28.84 1.97 32.54
CA LYS A 325 -28.30 0.81 33.25
C LYS A 325 -27.00 0.27 32.66
N MET A 326 -26.57 0.85 31.56
CA MET A 326 -25.29 0.53 30.92
C MET A 326 -24.21 1.47 31.46
N GLY A 327 -23.20 0.92 32.05
CA GLY A 327 -22.04 1.69 32.51
C GLY A 327 -21.18 2.19 31.37
N ALA A 328 -20.04 2.76 31.71
CA ALA A 328 -19.09 3.25 30.75
C ALA A 328 -18.76 2.16 29.69
N ARG A 329 -18.61 2.62 28.47
CA ARG A 329 -18.06 1.79 27.40
C ARG A 329 -16.70 1.28 27.90
N LEU A 330 -16.57 -0.03 27.99
CA LEU A 330 -15.24 -0.61 28.17
C LEU A 330 -14.44 -0.12 26.97
N THR A 331 -13.44 0.70 27.25
CA THR A 331 -12.44 1.04 26.24
C THR A 331 -12.03 -0.27 25.61
N ALA A 332 -12.17 -0.37 24.30
CA ALA A 332 -11.62 -1.50 23.60
C ALA A 332 -10.20 -1.68 24.16
N GLU A 333 -9.91 -2.84 24.78
CA GLU A 333 -8.54 -3.26 24.90
C GLU A 333 -7.92 -3.07 23.52
N PRO A 334 -6.65 -2.67 23.44
CA PRO A 334 -6.02 -2.44 22.16
C PRO A 334 -6.42 -3.57 21.22
N SER A 335 -6.79 -3.20 20.04
CA SER A 335 -7.53 -3.98 19.05
C SER A 335 -6.77 -5.18 18.49
N ILE A 336 -6.03 -5.86 19.32
CA ILE A 336 -5.37 -7.10 18.99
C ILE A 336 -6.36 -8.22 19.27
N PRO A 337 -6.58 -9.15 18.33
CA PRO A 337 -7.35 -10.34 18.60
C PRO A 337 -6.90 -10.98 19.91
N VAL A 338 -7.84 -11.55 20.68
CA VAL A 338 -7.52 -12.18 21.98
C VAL A 338 -6.46 -13.29 21.85
N GLU A 339 -6.30 -13.84 20.67
CA GLU A 339 -5.28 -14.81 20.25
C GLU A 339 -3.84 -14.26 20.23
N PHE A 340 -3.71 -12.95 20.39
CA PHE A 340 -2.45 -12.20 20.26
C PHE A 340 -1.66 -12.07 21.58
N LYS A 341 -1.96 -12.87 22.56
CA LYS A 341 -1.25 -12.84 23.86
C LYS A 341 0.14 -13.48 23.74
N ASP A 342 1.11 -12.76 24.30
CA ASP A 342 2.44 -13.29 24.67
C ASP A 342 3.36 -13.63 23.48
N ASP A 343 3.35 -12.83 22.41
CA ASP A 343 4.26 -12.98 21.27
C ASP A 343 4.17 -14.35 20.56
N ALA A 344 3.03 -15.03 20.70
CA ALA A 344 2.81 -16.35 20.11
C ALA A 344 2.50 -16.26 18.60
N VAL A 345 2.87 -17.30 17.88
CA VAL A 345 2.41 -17.49 16.50
C VAL A 345 0.92 -17.81 16.50
N VAL A 346 0.15 -17.04 15.74
CA VAL A 346 -1.29 -17.22 15.58
C VAL A 346 -1.57 -17.88 14.23
N ASP A 347 -2.10 -19.10 14.27
CA ASP A 347 -2.56 -19.83 13.08
C ASP A 347 -3.96 -19.35 12.71
N ARG A 348 -4.10 -18.81 11.51
CA ARG A 348 -5.36 -18.34 10.92
C ARG A 348 -5.82 -19.17 9.73
N SER A 349 -5.16 -20.29 9.45
CA SER A 349 -5.44 -21.13 8.27
C SER A 349 -6.90 -21.58 8.14
N ALA A 350 -7.57 -21.83 9.28
CA ALA A 350 -8.99 -22.19 9.32
C ALA A 350 -9.95 -20.99 9.19
N ASN A 351 -9.46 -19.77 9.45
CA ASN A 351 -10.25 -18.53 9.37
C ASN A 351 -9.33 -17.36 8.98
N PRO A 352 -8.85 -17.34 7.74
CA PRO A 352 -7.88 -16.38 7.27
C PRO A 352 -8.44 -14.97 7.21
N ILE A 353 -7.56 -13.97 7.26
CA ILE A 353 -7.94 -12.57 7.18
C ILE A 353 -7.67 -12.09 5.76
N PRO A 354 -8.71 -11.70 4.98
CA PRO A 354 -8.51 -11.23 3.61
C PRO A 354 -7.76 -9.89 3.60
N VAL A 355 -6.86 -9.74 2.65
CA VAL A 355 -6.12 -8.50 2.36
C VAL A 355 -6.12 -8.23 0.87
N GLN A 356 -6.14 -6.96 0.51
CA GLN A 356 -6.10 -6.52 -0.89
C GLN A 356 -4.70 -6.09 -1.29
N ALA A 357 -4.40 -6.19 -2.59
CA ALA A 357 -3.17 -5.67 -3.16
C ALA A 357 -2.99 -4.18 -2.80
N GLY A 358 -1.84 -3.84 -2.22
CA GLY A 358 -1.53 -2.49 -1.75
C GLY A 358 -2.03 -2.15 -0.34
N GLU A 359 -2.76 -3.04 0.33
CA GLU A 359 -3.15 -2.85 1.72
C GLU A 359 -1.93 -2.96 2.64
N ILE A 360 -1.84 -2.06 3.65
CA ILE A 360 -0.71 -2.04 4.57
C ILE A 360 -0.72 -3.30 5.45
N ILE A 361 0.33 -4.09 5.36
CA ILE A 361 0.58 -5.27 6.21
C ILE A 361 1.25 -4.87 7.51
N GLY A 362 2.16 -3.91 7.48
CA GLY A 362 2.91 -3.45 8.63
C GLY A 362 3.79 -2.26 8.28
N HIS A 363 4.72 -1.97 9.17
CA HIS A 363 5.79 -0.99 8.95
C HIS A 363 7.11 -1.66 9.30
N TRP A 364 8.22 -1.14 8.83
CA TRP A 364 9.53 -1.64 9.25
C TRP A 364 9.71 -1.56 10.77
N GLY A 365 10.20 -2.65 11.34
CA GLY A 365 10.52 -2.76 12.76
C GLY A 365 12.01 -2.64 13.02
N GLU A 366 12.37 -2.75 14.27
CA GLU A 366 13.74 -2.79 14.73
C GLU A 366 14.47 -4.01 14.20
N HIS A 367 15.67 -3.79 13.67
CA HIS A 367 16.64 -4.81 13.32
C HIS A 367 18.04 -4.22 13.49
N GLU A 368 18.44 -4.07 14.77
CA GLU A 368 19.68 -3.43 15.11
C GLU A 368 20.86 -4.39 14.92
N LEU A 369 21.91 -3.90 14.26
CA LEU A 369 23.17 -4.61 14.06
C LEU A 369 24.28 -3.87 14.79
N ALA A 370 25.30 -4.61 15.26
CA ALA A 370 26.50 -4.04 15.80
C ALA A 370 27.55 -3.83 14.70
N THR A 371 28.15 -2.67 14.66
CA THR A 371 29.35 -2.35 13.89
C THR A 371 30.54 -2.18 14.81
N ALA A 372 31.75 -2.49 14.35
CA ALA A 372 32.96 -2.25 15.11
C ALA A 372 33.29 -0.75 15.10
N GLY A 373 33.29 -0.14 16.27
CA GLY A 373 33.69 1.25 16.48
C GLY A 373 35.09 1.35 17.09
N ALA A 374 35.58 2.57 17.25
CA ALA A 374 36.94 2.85 17.78
C ALA A 374 37.14 2.40 19.25
N SER A 375 36.07 2.36 20.04
CA SER A 375 36.07 2.04 21.46
C SER A 375 35.21 0.82 21.84
N GLY A 376 34.73 0.04 20.87
CA GLY A 376 33.87 -1.10 21.10
C GLY A 376 32.84 -1.27 19.99
N PHE A 377 31.63 -1.73 20.33
CA PHE A 377 30.53 -1.83 19.38
C PHE A 377 29.67 -0.55 19.35
N GLU A 378 29.24 -0.19 18.16
CA GLU A 378 28.26 0.85 17.92
C GLU A 378 27.05 0.25 17.20
N LYS A 379 25.87 0.86 17.36
CA LYS A 379 24.68 0.50 16.59
C LYS A 379 24.81 0.99 15.17
N ASP A 380 24.50 0.11 14.20
CA ASP A 380 24.35 0.55 12.81
C ASP A 380 23.24 1.62 12.72
N ALA A 381 23.50 2.66 11.95
CA ALA A 381 22.51 3.73 11.73
C ALA A 381 21.24 3.24 11.02
N ASP A 382 21.31 2.13 10.28
CA ASP A 382 20.20 1.54 9.52
C ASP A 382 19.51 0.42 10.29
N SER A 383 18.87 0.78 11.40
CA SER A 383 18.26 -0.12 12.37
C SER A 383 16.78 -0.44 12.12
N LYS A 384 16.21 0.02 11.00
CA LYS A 384 14.81 -0.24 10.63
C LYS A 384 14.76 -1.03 9.34
N VAL A 385 14.22 -2.26 9.41
CA VAL A 385 14.25 -3.23 8.30
C VAL A 385 12.95 -4.00 8.24
N VAL A 386 12.54 -4.40 7.05
CA VAL A 386 11.62 -5.52 6.79
C VAL A 386 12.33 -6.53 5.93
N HIS A 387 12.29 -7.79 6.33
CA HIS A 387 12.70 -8.92 5.51
C HIS A 387 11.48 -9.46 4.77
N PHE A 388 11.61 -9.64 3.46
CA PHE A 388 10.50 -10.01 2.58
C PHE A 388 10.86 -11.22 1.73
N GLU A 389 10.06 -12.28 1.86
CA GLU A 389 10.23 -13.55 1.12
C GLU A 389 9.00 -13.85 0.27
N VAL A 390 9.22 -14.62 -0.78
CA VAL A 390 8.16 -15.27 -1.55
C VAL A 390 8.54 -16.73 -1.79
N PHE A 391 7.60 -17.64 -1.53
CA PHE A 391 7.86 -19.07 -1.67
C PHE A 391 6.58 -19.87 -1.96
N VAL A 392 6.78 -21.11 -2.43
CA VAL A 392 5.75 -22.12 -2.62
C VAL A 392 5.99 -23.26 -1.66
N ALA A 393 4.95 -23.75 -1.00
CA ALA A 393 5.06 -24.90 -0.08
C ALA A 393 5.43 -26.19 -0.84
N GLU A 394 6.14 -27.10 -0.20
CA GLU A 394 6.50 -28.40 -0.81
C GLU A 394 5.28 -29.19 -1.28
N SER A 395 4.16 -29.08 -0.57
CA SER A 395 2.88 -29.72 -0.96
C SER A 395 2.37 -29.27 -2.33
N ASP A 396 2.73 -28.07 -2.77
CA ASP A 396 2.30 -27.47 -4.04
C ASP A 396 3.33 -27.63 -5.17
N LYS A 397 4.44 -28.39 -4.92
CA LYS A 397 5.50 -28.62 -5.90
C LYS A 397 4.98 -29.08 -7.27
N GLN A 398 4.08 -30.05 -7.29
CA GLN A 398 3.54 -30.59 -8.53
C GLN A 398 2.76 -29.51 -9.33
N VAL A 399 2.01 -28.66 -8.63
CA VAL A 399 1.28 -27.55 -9.27
C VAL A 399 2.27 -26.50 -9.77
N LEU A 400 3.35 -26.24 -9.03
CA LEU A 400 4.43 -25.34 -9.47
C LEU A 400 5.09 -25.85 -10.77
N GLU A 401 5.42 -27.14 -10.83
CA GLU A 401 5.96 -27.75 -12.04
C GLU A 401 4.97 -27.69 -13.22
N ASP A 402 3.68 -27.88 -12.96
CA ASP A 402 2.63 -27.78 -13.96
C ASP A 402 2.48 -26.34 -14.48
N CYS A 403 2.60 -25.33 -13.60
CA CYS A 403 2.62 -23.93 -13.98
C CYS A 403 3.90 -23.57 -14.80
N ILE A 404 5.08 -23.99 -14.33
CA ILE A 404 6.34 -23.75 -15.06
C ILE A 404 6.25 -24.26 -16.49
N ASN A 405 5.68 -25.44 -16.70
CA ASN A 405 5.57 -26.09 -18.00
C ASN A 405 4.28 -25.72 -18.76
N ASN A 406 3.49 -24.76 -18.25
CA ASN A 406 2.21 -24.35 -18.84
C ASN A 406 1.34 -25.55 -19.26
N LYS A 407 1.22 -26.57 -18.42
CA LYS A 407 0.46 -27.77 -18.74
C LYS A 407 -1.04 -27.53 -18.98
N ALA A 408 -1.57 -26.42 -18.49
CA ALA A 408 -2.93 -25.98 -18.80
C ALA A 408 -3.05 -25.33 -20.19
N ARG A 409 -1.94 -25.11 -20.89
CA ARG A 409 -1.88 -24.51 -22.22
C ARG A 409 -2.57 -23.15 -22.32
N VAL A 410 -2.34 -22.30 -21.33
CA VAL A 410 -2.85 -20.93 -21.35
C VAL A 410 -2.05 -20.11 -22.36
N THR A 411 -2.74 -19.57 -23.35
CA THR A 411 -2.12 -18.81 -24.46
C THR A 411 -2.50 -17.33 -24.46
N GLY A 412 -3.46 -16.93 -23.62
CA GLY A 412 -3.92 -15.54 -23.53
C GLY A 412 -2.97 -14.63 -22.76
N GLY A 413 -3.23 -13.34 -22.82
CA GLY A 413 -2.51 -12.32 -22.08
C GLY A 413 -1.34 -11.69 -22.84
N GLN A 414 -0.50 -10.96 -22.12
CA GLN A 414 0.69 -10.31 -22.65
C GLN A 414 1.73 -11.37 -23.03
N GLY A 415 2.30 -11.27 -24.22
CA GLY A 415 3.40 -12.12 -24.65
C GLY A 415 4.76 -11.54 -24.31
N TYR A 416 5.76 -12.38 -24.44
CA TYR A 416 7.17 -12.01 -24.40
C TYR A 416 7.85 -12.33 -25.70
N LEU A 417 8.82 -11.50 -26.09
CA LEU A 417 9.71 -11.80 -27.20
C LEU A 417 10.94 -12.50 -26.63
N LEU A 418 11.06 -13.79 -26.89
CA LEU A 418 12.26 -14.58 -26.56
C LEU A 418 13.26 -14.53 -27.71
N VAL A 419 14.41 -13.90 -27.48
CA VAL A 419 15.52 -13.85 -28.41
C VAL A 419 16.59 -14.83 -27.95
N LYS A 420 16.75 -15.98 -28.63
CA LYS A 420 17.62 -17.07 -28.20
C LYS A 420 19.11 -16.78 -28.45
N LYS A 421 19.41 -16.01 -29.44
CA LYS A 421 20.78 -15.53 -29.76
C LYS A 421 20.71 -14.18 -30.47
N LYS A 422 21.87 -13.58 -30.73
CA LYS A 422 21.91 -12.28 -31.40
C LYS A 422 21.22 -12.34 -32.77
N VAL A 423 20.24 -11.45 -32.96
CA VAL A 423 19.49 -11.30 -34.20
C VAL A 423 19.55 -9.86 -34.69
N THR A 424 19.28 -9.66 -35.97
CA THR A 424 19.23 -8.34 -36.59
C THR A 424 17.87 -7.69 -36.41
N THR A 425 17.82 -6.41 -36.10
CA THR A 425 16.60 -5.59 -36.18
C THR A 425 16.49 -5.00 -37.60
N TYR A 426 15.25 -4.82 -38.03
CA TYR A 426 14.92 -4.37 -39.37
C TYR A 426 14.07 -3.11 -39.33
N ARG A 427 14.21 -2.28 -40.37
CA ARG A 427 13.25 -1.26 -40.77
C ARG A 427 12.45 -1.83 -41.94
N LEU A 428 11.15 -1.82 -41.81
CA LEU A 428 10.30 -2.37 -42.87
C LEU A 428 9.74 -1.21 -43.68
N THR A 429 9.74 -1.38 -45.03
CA THR A 429 9.10 -0.41 -45.89
C THR A 429 7.61 -0.68 -46.02
N SER A 430 6.80 0.35 -46.25
CA SER A 430 5.36 0.21 -46.51
C SER A 430 5.08 -0.48 -47.86
N ASP A 431 6.07 -0.50 -48.77
CA ASP A 431 6.02 -1.23 -50.01
C ASP A 431 6.81 -2.53 -49.85
N SER A 432 6.11 -3.68 -49.95
CA SER A 432 6.71 -5.02 -49.82
C SER A 432 7.74 -5.36 -50.91
N LYS A 433 7.97 -4.49 -51.86
CA LYS A 433 8.96 -4.65 -52.96
C LYS A 433 10.34 -4.11 -52.60
N HIS A 434 10.46 -3.28 -51.58
CA HIS A 434 11.73 -2.72 -51.14
C HIS A 434 12.26 -3.45 -49.92
N GLY A 435 13.53 -3.72 -49.91
CA GLY A 435 14.17 -4.61 -48.95
C GLY A 435 14.25 -4.09 -47.52
N PHE A 436 14.67 -4.99 -46.65
CA PHE A 436 14.90 -4.72 -45.23
C PHE A 436 16.19 -3.91 -45.05
N HIS A 437 16.16 -3.01 -44.07
CA HIS A 437 17.35 -2.32 -43.61
C HIS A 437 17.78 -2.91 -42.26
N GLU A 438 18.94 -3.48 -42.18
CA GLU A 438 19.57 -3.95 -40.98
C GLU A 438 19.96 -2.76 -40.10
N VAL A 439 19.63 -2.80 -38.81
CA VAL A 439 19.91 -1.70 -37.90
C VAL A 439 20.89 -2.07 -36.81
N ALA A 440 20.68 -3.19 -36.11
CA ALA A 440 21.49 -3.59 -34.97
C ALA A 440 21.39 -5.10 -34.67
N ASN A 441 22.38 -5.63 -33.96
CA ASN A 441 22.31 -6.98 -33.40
C ASN A 441 21.62 -6.93 -32.02
N PHE A 442 20.81 -7.93 -31.74
CA PHE A 442 19.94 -8.00 -30.58
C PHE A 442 19.95 -9.42 -29.99
N GLY A 443 19.91 -9.54 -28.66
CA GLY A 443 19.85 -10.80 -27.93
C GLY A 443 21.21 -11.37 -27.51
N PRO A 444 21.27 -12.53 -26.78
CA PRO A 444 20.11 -13.31 -26.28
C PRO A 444 19.45 -12.63 -25.08
N LEU A 445 18.15 -12.49 -25.11
CA LEU A 445 17.37 -11.96 -23.97
C LEU A 445 15.88 -12.22 -24.12
N VAL A 446 15.14 -12.02 -23.05
CA VAL A 446 13.68 -12.02 -23.04
C VAL A 446 13.21 -10.58 -22.83
N LEU A 447 12.34 -10.11 -23.70
CA LEU A 447 11.72 -8.80 -23.61
C LEU A 447 10.24 -8.96 -23.30
N PRO A 448 9.69 -8.23 -22.31
CA PRO A 448 8.26 -8.13 -22.16
C PRO A 448 7.68 -7.38 -23.36
N LEU A 449 6.70 -8.00 -24.01
CA LEU A 449 6.05 -7.43 -25.19
C LEU A 449 4.55 -7.75 -25.14
N ALA A 450 3.73 -6.69 -25.15
CA ALA A 450 2.30 -6.85 -25.39
C ALA A 450 2.10 -7.15 -26.87
N VAL A 451 2.08 -8.42 -27.22
CA VAL A 451 1.88 -8.85 -28.61
C VAL A 451 0.41 -8.72 -28.94
N LYS A 452 0.06 -7.65 -29.64
CA LYS A 452 -1.22 -7.50 -30.32
C LYS A 452 -1.07 -7.99 -31.75
N GLU A 453 -2.17 -8.34 -32.40
CA GLU A 453 -2.18 -8.70 -33.81
C GLU A 453 -1.55 -7.60 -34.67
N SER A 454 -1.74 -6.32 -34.28
CA SER A 454 -1.11 -5.14 -34.91
C SER A 454 0.41 -5.04 -34.75
N ASP A 455 1.00 -5.75 -33.80
CA ASP A 455 2.45 -5.73 -33.54
C ASP A 455 3.20 -6.76 -34.40
N ILE A 456 2.47 -7.66 -35.05
CA ILE A 456 3.00 -8.64 -35.97
C ILE A 456 2.71 -8.15 -37.38
N VAL A 457 3.76 -7.86 -38.13
CA VAL A 457 3.66 -7.37 -39.51
C VAL A 457 4.10 -8.45 -40.46
N THR A 458 3.25 -8.87 -41.40
CA THR A 458 3.64 -9.74 -42.49
C THR A 458 4.24 -8.90 -43.62
N HIS A 459 5.49 -9.17 -43.96
CA HIS A 459 6.19 -8.50 -45.03
C HIS A 459 6.84 -9.55 -45.98
N GLY A 460 6.32 -9.66 -47.19
CA GLY A 460 6.62 -10.76 -48.10
C GLY A 460 6.12 -12.11 -47.54
N ALA A 461 7.00 -13.07 -47.43
CA ALA A 461 6.69 -14.39 -46.87
C ALA A 461 6.96 -14.51 -45.35
N ASN A 462 7.38 -13.44 -44.71
CA ASN A 462 7.87 -13.44 -43.33
C ASN A 462 7.00 -12.60 -42.41
N ASN A 463 6.91 -13.02 -41.17
CA ASN A 463 6.31 -12.25 -40.11
C ASN A 463 7.41 -11.55 -39.28
N PHE A 464 7.16 -10.32 -38.92
CA PHE A 464 8.04 -9.49 -38.12
C PHE A 464 7.32 -9.01 -36.89
N VAL A 465 8.03 -8.97 -35.75
CA VAL A 465 7.52 -8.45 -34.49
C VAL A 465 8.16 -7.09 -34.23
N LYS A 466 7.35 -6.09 -33.93
CA LYS A 466 7.78 -4.76 -33.54
C LYS A 466 8.44 -4.82 -32.16
N VAL A 467 9.66 -4.31 -32.04
CA VAL A 467 10.46 -4.36 -30.79
C VAL A 467 10.72 -2.99 -30.18
N ARG A 468 10.64 -1.94 -30.98
CA ARG A 468 10.81 -0.55 -30.52
C ARG A 468 9.92 0.38 -31.31
N GLU A 469 9.45 1.42 -30.63
CA GLU A 469 8.81 2.57 -31.27
C GLU A 469 9.87 3.41 -31.97
N ARG A 470 9.55 3.82 -33.19
CA ARG A 470 10.38 4.72 -33.97
C ARG A 470 9.53 5.47 -34.98
N THR A 471 9.82 6.77 -35.16
CA THR A 471 9.18 7.55 -36.20
C THR A 471 9.57 6.99 -37.56
N ALA A 472 8.59 6.72 -38.41
CA ALA A 472 8.80 6.27 -39.77
C ALA A 472 9.42 7.38 -40.64
N ALA A 473 10.41 7.01 -41.48
CA ALA A 473 10.79 7.84 -42.60
C ALA A 473 9.83 7.62 -43.79
N ASP A 474 9.91 8.45 -44.82
CA ASP A 474 9.03 8.30 -45.98
C ASP A 474 9.12 6.88 -46.54
N GLY A 475 7.97 6.21 -46.65
CA GLY A 475 7.86 4.83 -47.12
C GLY A 475 8.25 3.73 -46.13
N GLU A 476 8.59 4.07 -44.91
CA GLU A 476 8.84 3.09 -43.81
C GLU A 476 7.60 2.86 -42.93
N LEU A 477 7.53 1.70 -42.32
CA LEU A 477 6.61 1.44 -41.21
C LEU A 477 7.18 1.99 -39.90
N ALA A 478 6.33 2.54 -39.04
CA ALA A 478 6.75 3.03 -37.73
C ALA A 478 7.21 1.88 -36.84
N GLY A 479 8.44 1.97 -36.32
CA GLY A 479 9.04 0.98 -35.43
C GLY A 479 10.32 0.34 -35.94
N GLU A 480 10.96 -0.43 -35.05
CA GLU A 480 12.01 -1.40 -35.37
C GLU A 480 11.46 -2.82 -35.15
N PHE A 481 11.82 -3.72 -36.01
CA PHE A 481 11.23 -5.05 -36.10
C PHE A 481 12.30 -6.15 -36.03
N VAL A 482 11.92 -7.34 -35.56
CA VAL A 482 12.71 -8.56 -35.64
C VAL A 482 11.94 -9.62 -36.41
N LEU A 483 12.67 -10.47 -37.15
CA LEU A 483 12.07 -11.59 -37.88
C LEU A 483 11.57 -12.65 -36.88
N GLN A 484 10.28 -12.96 -36.95
CA GLN A 484 9.68 -14.01 -36.12
C GLN A 484 10.09 -15.39 -36.58
N GLY A 485 10.41 -16.30 -35.65
CA GLY A 485 10.82 -17.67 -35.88
C GLY A 485 12.34 -17.87 -35.78
N GLY A 486 12.79 -19.10 -35.89
CA GLY A 486 14.21 -19.44 -35.72
C GLY A 486 14.76 -19.09 -34.33
N ASP A 487 15.50 -18.00 -34.26
CA ASP A 487 16.11 -17.52 -32.99
C ASP A 487 15.27 -16.50 -32.23
N VAL A 488 14.10 -16.14 -32.78
CA VAL A 488 13.15 -15.20 -32.16
C VAL A 488 11.76 -15.84 -32.12
N GLU A 489 11.19 -15.88 -30.95
CA GLU A 489 9.90 -16.52 -30.69
C GLU A 489 9.03 -15.60 -29.83
N VAL A 490 7.75 -15.43 -30.17
CA VAL A 490 6.76 -14.84 -29.27
C VAL A 490 6.20 -15.94 -28.40
N ILE A 491 6.32 -15.76 -27.08
CA ILE A 491 5.88 -16.73 -26.08
C ILE A 491 4.82 -16.12 -25.17
N SER A 492 3.95 -16.98 -24.61
CA SER A 492 3.00 -16.56 -23.58
C SER A 492 3.73 -16.21 -22.28
N LEU A 493 3.20 -15.25 -21.53
CA LEU A 493 3.67 -14.98 -20.16
C LEU A 493 3.50 -16.20 -19.22
N HIS A 494 2.71 -17.19 -19.62
CA HIS A 494 2.52 -18.44 -18.88
C HIS A 494 3.54 -19.53 -19.25
N ASP A 495 4.39 -19.31 -20.24
CA ASP A 495 5.44 -20.26 -20.66
C ASP A 495 6.71 -20.09 -19.80
N TRP A 496 6.58 -20.21 -18.47
CA TRP A 496 7.66 -19.93 -17.52
C TRP A 496 8.95 -20.71 -17.81
N HIS A 497 8.85 -21.96 -18.30
CA HIS A 497 10.02 -22.74 -18.69
C HIS A 497 10.83 -22.07 -19.81
N LYS A 498 10.17 -21.37 -20.74
CA LYS A 498 10.83 -20.62 -21.80
C LYS A 498 11.46 -19.31 -21.30
N LEU A 499 10.93 -18.74 -20.20
CA LEU A 499 11.52 -17.59 -19.52
C LEU A 499 12.77 -17.95 -18.70
N GLY A 500 13.13 -19.23 -18.62
CA GLY A 500 14.28 -19.71 -17.90
C GLY A 500 13.99 -20.09 -16.44
N VAL A 501 12.71 -20.19 -16.05
CA VAL A 501 12.34 -20.65 -14.70
C VAL A 501 12.73 -22.11 -14.52
N LYS A 502 13.43 -22.40 -13.43
CA LYS A 502 13.92 -23.73 -13.07
C LYS A 502 13.71 -24.01 -11.57
N LEU A 503 13.62 -25.31 -11.25
CA LEU A 503 13.63 -25.79 -9.87
C LEU A 503 15.04 -26.30 -9.55
N VAL A 504 15.51 -25.95 -8.35
CA VAL A 504 16.79 -26.46 -7.79
C VAL A 504 16.54 -26.94 -6.38
N ASP A 505 16.85 -28.21 -6.10
CA ASP A 505 16.79 -28.74 -4.74
C ASP A 505 18.15 -28.58 -4.05
N GLY A 506 18.22 -27.63 -3.10
CA GLY A 506 19.43 -27.30 -2.33
C GLY A 506 19.33 -27.78 -0.88
N SER A 507 18.53 -28.82 -0.61
CA SER A 507 18.28 -29.29 0.76
C SER A 507 19.07 -30.55 1.16
N SER A 508 20.29 -30.72 0.61
CA SER A 508 21.03 -32.00 0.70
C SER A 508 21.48 -32.39 2.10
N ASP A 509 22.00 -31.46 2.89
CA ASP A 509 22.55 -31.78 4.25
C ASP A 509 21.83 -31.08 5.41
N ASP A 510 20.95 -30.15 5.12
CA ASP A 510 20.07 -29.51 6.11
C ASP A 510 20.79 -28.72 7.21
N ASP A 511 22.03 -28.30 6.97
CA ASP A 511 22.86 -27.59 7.93
C ASP A 511 22.59 -26.09 8.05
N GLY A 512 21.83 -25.53 7.08
CA GLY A 512 21.46 -24.12 7.00
C GLY A 512 22.49 -23.26 6.27
N PHE A 513 23.53 -23.84 5.67
CA PHE A 513 24.53 -23.16 4.89
C PHE A 513 24.45 -23.58 3.43
N LEU A 514 24.76 -22.67 2.54
CA LEU A 514 24.83 -22.92 1.11
C LEU A 514 26.25 -23.31 0.72
N ASP A 515 26.48 -24.59 0.56
CA ASP A 515 27.71 -25.13 0.01
C ASP A 515 27.54 -25.50 -1.46
N LYS A 516 28.67 -25.70 -2.16
CA LYS A 516 28.61 -26.07 -3.58
C LYS A 516 27.90 -27.42 -3.80
N ALA A 517 28.06 -28.36 -2.87
CA ALA A 517 27.40 -29.65 -2.91
C ALA A 517 25.86 -29.54 -2.86
N ASP A 518 25.32 -28.55 -2.15
CA ASP A 518 23.86 -28.30 -2.07
C ASP A 518 23.28 -27.83 -3.41
N THR A 519 24.13 -27.28 -4.28
CA THR A 519 23.71 -26.81 -5.59
C THR A 519 23.68 -27.92 -6.64
N GLU A 520 24.10 -29.13 -6.31
CA GLU A 520 24.16 -30.28 -7.19
C GLU A 520 23.13 -31.35 -6.78
N SER A 521 22.16 -31.61 -7.64
CA SER A 521 21.15 -32.66 -7.43
C SER A 521 21.50 -33.91 -8.24
N GLU A 522 21.42 -35.06 -7.60
CA GLU A 522 21.52 -36.37 -8.27
C GLU A 522 20.20 -36.79 -8.93
N GLU A 523 19.09 -36.09 -8.64
CA GLU A 523 17.81 -36.33 -9.28
C GLU A 523 17.86 -36.04 -10.79
N PRO A 524 17.62 -37.03 -11.67
CA PRO A 524 17.81 -36.89 -13.10
C PRO A 524 17.05 -35.71 -13.73
N GLN A 525 15.86 -35.41 -13.22
CA GLN A 525 15.01 -34.33 -13.72
C GLN A 525 15.51 -32.92 -13.34
N GLN A 526 16.38 -32.83 -12.33
CA GLN A 526 16.89 -31.56 -11.81
C GLN A 526 18.38 -31.37 -12.06
N LYS A 527 19.08 -32.41 -12.50
CA LYS A 527 20.55 -32.41 -12.68
C LYS A 527 21.05 -31.26 -13.57
N GLU A 528 20.35 -30.97 -14.65
CA GLU A 528 20.72 -29.86 -15.54
C GLU A 528 20.51 -28.49 -14.88
N ALA A 529 19.42 -28.31 -14.12
CA ALA A 529 19.15 -27.09 -13.38
C ALA A 529 20.16 -26.87 -12.24
N SER A 530 20.52 -27.93 -11.51
CA SER A 530 21.51 -27.91 -10.45
C SER A 530 22.92 -27.57 -10.98
N LYS A 531 23.34 -28.17 -12.08
CA LYS A 531 24.61 -27.84 -12.74
C LYS A 531 24.63 -26.36 -13.18
N PHE A 532 23.53 -25.86 -13.68
CA PHE A 532 23.38 -24.46 -14.05
C PHE A 532 23.53 -23.56 -12.80
N PHE A 533 22.87 -23.92 -11.70
CA PHE A 533 22.97 -23.15 -10.47
C PHE A 533 24.37 -23.22 -9.85
N SER A 534 25.04 -24.39 -9.86
CA SER A 534 26.42 -24.51 -9.40
C SER A 534 27.37 -23.55 -10.15
N THR A 535 27.13 -23.36 -11.44
CA THR A 535 27.89 -22.38 -12.23
C THR A 535 27.60 -20.93 -11.83
N LEU A 536 26.36 -20.60 -11.46
CA LEU A 536 25.99 -19.28 -10.93
C LEU A 536 26.51 -19.06 -9.52
N TYR A 537 26.53 -20.11 -8.70
CA TYR A 537 27.04 -20.08 -7.34
C TYR A 537 28.50 -19.65 -7.30
N ASP A 538 29.37 -20.25 -8.14
CA ASP A 538 30.78 -19.90 -8.21
C ASP A 538 31.00 -18.40 -8.47
N LYS A 539 30.12 -17.76 -9.23
CA LYS A 539 30.17 -16.33 -9.48
C LYS A 539 29.62 -15.50 -8.31
N LEU A 540 28.57 -16.00 -7.64
CA LEU A 540 27.91 -15.31 -6.53
C LEU A 540 28.78 -15.26 -5.27
N VAL A 541 29.61 -16.30 -5.02
CA VAL A 541 30.47 -16.42 -3.84
C VAL A 541 31.91 -15.92 -4.08
N THR A 542 32.15 -15.17 -5.13
CA THR A 542 33.45 -14.58 -5.37
C THR A 542 33.75 -13.51 -4.32
N ASP A 543 34.83 -13.71 -3.56
CA ASP A 543 35.36 -12.74 -2.64
C ASP A 543 36.08 -11.64 -3.45
N GLY A 544 35.41 -10.49 -3.61
CA GLY A 544 35.87 -9.42 -4.48
C GLY A 544 36.99 -8.58 -3.93
N ASP A 545 37.12 -8.51 -2.60
CA ASP A 545 38.19 -7.77 -1.91
C ASP A 545 39.30 -8.66 -1.34
N ASN A 546 39.17 -10.01 -1.52
CA ASN A 546 40.12 -11.02 -1.07
C ASN A 546 40.42 -11.00 0.44
N ASP A 547 39.48 -10.64 1.25
CA ASP A 547 39.61 -10.62 2.72
C ASP A 547 39.34 -12.01 3.35
N GLY A 548 38.94 -13.00 2.56
CA GLY A 548 38.62 -14.36 2.96
C GLY A 548 37.21 -14.52 3.53
N THR A 549 36.35 -13.50 3.43
CA THR A 549 34.99 -13.50 3.97
C THR A 549 33.97 -13.06 2.91
N LEU A 550 32.94 -13.85 2.67
CA LEU A 550 31.84 -13.41 1.81
C LEU A 550 30.97 -12.35 2.53
N SER A 551 31.14 -11.12 2.12
CA SER A 551 30.42 -9.96 2.66
C SER A 551 29.17 -9.61 1.83
N GLY A 552 28.29 -8.78 2.40
CA GLY A 552 27.15 -8.24 1.64
C GLY A 552 27.57 -7.35 0.46
N ASN A 553 28.79 -6.78 0.48
CA ASN A 553 29.30 -5.98 -0.62
C ASN A 553 29.76 -6.86 -1.79
N ASP A 554 30.32 -8.03 -1.53
CA ASP A 554 30.71 -9.00 -2.56
C ASP A 554 29.48 -9.52 -3.29
N ILE A 555 28.45 -9.89 -2.55
CA ILE A 555 27.15 -10.32 -3.12
C ILE A 555 26.55 -9.19 -3.96
N LYS A 556 26.57 -7.97 -3.45
CA LYS A 556 26.07 -6.79 -4.19
C LYS A 556 26.87 -6.56 -5.48
N ALA A 557 28.19 -6.69 -5.43
CA ALA A 557 29.03 -6.55 -6.61
C ALA A 557 28.74 -7.65 -7.65
N ALA A 558 28.56 -8.90 -7.23
CA ALA A 558 28.16 -9.99 -8.10
C ALA A 558 26.80 -9.73 -8.76
N LEU A 559 25.81 -9.23 -8.01
CA LEU A 559 24.47 -8.95 -8.52
C LEU A 559 24.38 -7.67 -9.38
N ALA A 560 25.45 -6.88 -9.45
CA ALA A 560 25.56 -5.81 -10.45
C ALA A 560 25.69 -6.36 -11.88
N ASP A 561 26.08 -7.64 -12.05
CA ASP A 561 25.92 -8.37 -13.30
C ASP A 561 24.43 -8.66 -13.54
N GLU A 562 23.83 -7.92 -14.48
CA GLU A 562 22.39 -8.04 -14.79
C GLU A 562 22.01 -9.43 -15.32
N GLU A 563 22.95 -10.13 -16.01
CA GLU A 563 22.72 -11.48 -16.53
C GLU A 563 22.66 -12.49 -15.38
N LEU A 564 23.61 -12.43 -14.44
CA LEU A 564 23.63 -13.28 -13.26
C LEU A 564 22.39 -13.03 -12.40
N ALA A 565 22.11 -11.78 -12.07
CA ALA A 565 20.95 -11.41 -11.28
C ALA A 565 19.63 -11.82 -11.98
N GLY A 566 19.55 -11.67 -13.29
CA GLY A 566 18.41 -12.10 -14.10
C GLY A 566 18.14 -13.60 -14.00
N LYS A 567 19.18 -14.39 -14.11
CA LYS A 567 19.09 -15.86 -14.03
C LYS A 567 18.72 -16.33 -12.62
N LEU A 568 19.31 -15.75 -11.58
CA LEU A 568 18.98 -16.08 -10.19
C LEU A 568 17.52 -15.80 -9.85
N ARG A 569 16.94 -14.72 -10.36
CA ARG A 569 15.53 -14.39 -10.13
C ARG A 569 14.54 -15.41 -10.70
N MET A 570 14.95 -16.25 -11.64
CA MET A 570 14.11 -17.27 -12.29
C MET A 570 14.28 -18.67 -11.66
N LEU A 571 14.97 -18.76 -10.52
CA LEU A 571 15.15 -20.03 -9.83
C LEU A 571 14.22 -20.14 -8.63
N PHE A 572 13.46 -21.24 -8.59
CA PHE A 572 12.86 -21.74 -7.36
C PHE A 572 13.86 -22.69 -6.69
N ILE A 573 14.32 -22.33 -5.52
CA ILE A 573 15.33 -23.10 -4.78
C ILE A 573 14.71 -23.64 -3.51
N LYS A 574 14.74 -24.95 -3.36
CA LYS A 574 14.33 -25.60 -2.13
C LYS A 574 15.49 -25.59 -1.14
N HIS A 575 15.29 -25.04 0.02
CA HIS A 575 16.26 -25.10 1.12
C HIS A 575 15.56 -24.96 2.46
N LYS A 576 16.27 -25.26 3.53
CA LYS A 576 15.79 -25.04 4.89
C LYS A 576 15.57 -23.55 5.13
N SER A 577 14.40 -23.22 5.67
CA SER A 577 14.11 -21.84 6.05
C SER A 577 15.00 -21.36 7.18
N GLU A 578 15.45 -20.12 7.12
CA GLU A 578 16.19 -19.47 8.23
C GLU A 578 15.33 -19.24 9.49
N TRP A 579 14.02 -19.40 9.38
CA TRP A 579 13.07 -19.24 10.51
C TRP A 579 12.77 -20.55 11.26
N VAL A 580 13.49 -21.60 10.95
CA VAL A 580 13.42 -22.90 11.66
C VAL A 580 14.18 -22.80 12.97
N LYS A 581 13.66 -23.41 14.05
CA LYS A 581 14.37 -23.48 15.33
C LYS A 581 15.68 -24.25 15.15
N PRO A 582 16.82 -23.67 15.55
CA PRO A 582 18.14 -24.29 15.29
C PRO A 582 18.44 -25.46 16.21
N GLY A 583 17.52 -25.84 17.08
CA GLY A 583 17.80 -26.73 18.19
C GLY A 583 18.58 -26.03 19.31
N GLN A 584 19.18 -26.81 20.21
CA GLN A 584 20.00 -26.28 21.33
C GLN A 584 21.34 -25.73 20.83
N GLU A 585 21.87 -26.32 19.78
CA GLU A 585 23.09 -25.88 19.12
C GLU A 585 22.90 -25.95 17.61
N TRP A 586 23.48 -25.00 16.92
CA TRP A 586 23.63 -25.02 15.46
C TRP A 586 25.07 -25.44 15.13
N PRO A 587 25.33 -26.72 14.91
CA PRO A 587 26.69 -27.25 14.86
C PRO A 587 27.57 -26.60 13.81
N ARG A 588 27.01 -26.34 12.61
CA ARG A 588 27.73 -25.68 11.51
C ARG A 588 28.06 -24.25 11.86
N LEU A 589 27.10 -23.48 12.36
CA LEU A 589 27.33 -22.08 12.79
C LEU A 589 28.38 -22.04 13.93
N LYS A 590 28.32 -22.97 14.86
CA LYS A 590 29.31 -23.08 15.94
C LYS A 590 30.71 -23.35 15.41
N GLN A 591 30.84 -24.20 14.40
CA GLN A 591 32.12 -24.50 13.74
C GLN A 591 32.66 -23.29 12.99
N GLU A 592 31.83 -22.62 12.17
CA GLU A 592 32.18 -21.41 11.41
C GLU A 592 32.63 -20.28 12.34
N LEU A 593 31.94 -20.11 13.46
CA LEU A 593 32.23 -19.09 14.46
C LEU A 593 33.15 -19.58 15.61
N ALA A 594 33.87 -20.67 15.44
CA ALA A 594 34.71 -21.23 16.50
C ALA A 594 35.75 -20.24 17.09
N LYS A 595 36.24 -19.29 16.26
CA LYS A 595 37.12 -18.21 16.68
C LYS A 595 36.40 -16.99 17.24
N GLN A 596 35.08 -16.97 17.21
CA GLN A 596 34.23 -15.88 17.62
C GLN A 596 33.05 -16.37 18.47
N PRO A 597 33.30 -17.00 19.64
CA PRO A 597 32.25 -17.66 20.45
C PRO A 597 31.20 -16.64 20.94
N LYS A 598 31.56 -15.38 21.17
CA LYS A 598 30.60 -14.35 21.58
C LYS A 598 29.69 -13.91 20.44
N LEU A 599 30.16 -13.94 19.20
CA LEU A 599 29.33 -13.75 18.02
C LEU A 599 28.36 -14.93 17.85
N TYR A 600 28.83 -16.15 18.07
CA TYR A 600 27.95 -17.32 18.04
C TYR A 600 26.85 -17.24 19.10
N GLU A 601 27.17 -16.90 20.37
CA GLU A 601 26.18 -16.71 21.43
C GLU A 601 25.13 -15.65 21.04
N TYR A 602 25.55 -14.53 20.45
CA TYR A 602 24.65 -13.49 19.97
C TYR A 602 23.76 -14.00 18.83
N ALA A 603 24.35 -14.64 17.82
CA ALA A 603 23.62 -15.18 16.68
C ALA A 603 22.53 -16.17 17.12
N MET A 604 22.85 -17.06 18.07
CA MET A 604 21.87 -18.01 18.64
C MET A 604 20.74 -17.32 19.40
N GLN A 605 21.01 -16.22 20.12
CA GLN A 605 19.96 -15.43 20.79
C GLN A 605 19.01 -14.82 19.75
N VAL A 606 19.55 -14.17 18.72
CA VAL A 606 18.75 -13.56 17.66
C VAL A 606 17.90 -14.60 16.95
N HIS A 607 18.52 -15.71 16.54
CA HIS A 607 17.85 -16.76 15.81
C HIS A 607 16.71 -17.40 16.60
N ASN A 608 16.94 -17.73 17.88
CA ASN A 608 15.89 -18.28 18.75
C ASN A 608 14.71 -17.33 18.95
N ASN A 609 14.96 -16.03 19.01
CA ASN A 609 13.90 -15.03 19.12
C ASN A 609 13.07 -14.92 17.83
N MET A 610 13.66 -15.20 16.67
CA MET A 610 13.03 -15.02 15.36
C MET A 610 12.31 -16.26 14.84
N ALA A 611 12.70 -17.46 15.27
CA ALA A 611 12.15 -18.73 14.79
C ALA A 611 10.63 -18.83 14.99
N TRP A 612 9.92 -19.36 13.99
CA TRP A 612 8.47 -19.53 14.00
C TRP A 612 7.95 -20.65 13.09
N MET A 613 8.76 -21.14 12.15
CA MET A 613 8.31 -21.99 11.03
C MET A 613 7.65 -23.30 11.51
N GLU A 614 8.16 -23.91 12.58
CA GLU A 614 7.57 -25.12 13.15
C GLU A 614 6.18 -24.87 13.76
N ASP A 615 5.97 -23.69 14.31
CA ASP A 615 4.67 -23.33 14.89
C ASP A 615 3.59 -23.15 13.81
N ALA A 616 4.00 -22.85 12.55
CA ALA A 616 3.13 -22.79 11.39
C ALA A 616 3.22 -24.03 10.48
N SER A 617 3.85 -25.10 10.90
CA SER A 617 4.06 -26.33 10.10
C SER A 617 2.76 -26.95 9.58
N LYS A 618 1.63 -26.78 10.29
CA LYS A 618 0.31 -27.24 9.84
C LYS A 618 -0.19 -26.50 8.59
N ILE A 619 0.29 -25.28 8.37
CA ILE A 619 -0.09 -24.44 7.22
C ILE A 619 0.77 -24.80 6.01
N LEU A 620 2.07 -24.97 6.23
CA LEU A 620 3.06 -25.13 5.17
C LEU A 620 3.42 -26.60 4.87
N GLY A 621 3.11 -27.50 5.81
CA GLY A 621 3.40 -28.93 5.68
C GLY A 621 4.88 -29.31 5.83
N ASP A 622 5.80 -28.37 5.57
CA ASP A 622 7.24 -28.57 5.62
C ASP A 622 7.95 -27.26 6.05
N THR A 623 9.20 -27.39 6.45
CA THR A 623 10.12 -26.29 6.79
C THR A 623 11.12 -25.97 5.66
N LYS A 624 10.97 -26.62 4.52
CA LYS A 624 11.82 -26.48 3.32
C LYS A 624 10.98 -26.11 2.10
N PRO A 625 10.40 -24.91 2.05
CA PRO A 625 9.65 -24.48 0.88
C PRO A 625 10.56 -24.16 -0.32
N TRP A 626 9.92 -23.95 -1.46
CA TRP A 626 10.56 -23.52 -2.70
C TRP A 626 10.57 -21.99 -2.74
N PHE A 627 11.71 -21.40 -2.39
CA PHE A 627 11.90 -19.96 -2.40
C PHE A 627 12.20 -19.45 -3.80
N ILE A 628 11.72 -18.27 -4.11
CA ILE A 628 12.05 -17.52 -5.32
C ILE A 628 12.34 -16.07 -4.95
N HIS A 629 13.26 -15.45 -5.69
CA HIS A 629 13.45 -14.01 -5.55
C HIS A 629 12.13 -13.25 -5.71
N PRO A 630 11.73 -12.39 -4.76
CA PRO A 630 10.41 -11.74 -4.79
C PRO A 630 10.10 -11.02 -6.11
N ALA A 631 11.08 -10.29 -6.68
CA ALA A 631 10.90 -9.64 -7.97
C ALA A 631 10.65 -10.63 -9.12
N GLY A 632 11.26 -11.83 -9.05
CA GLY A 632 11.02 -12.89 -10.02
C GLY A 632 9.58 -13.33 -10.00
N MET A 633 9.06 -13.70 -8.81
CA MET A 633 7.66 -14.12 -8.67
C MET A 633 6.68 -13.03 -9.09
N MET A 634 6.90 -11.79 -8.63
CA MET A 634 6.04 -10.67 -8.99
C MET A 634 5.99 -10.48 -10.52
N GLY A 635 7.12 -10.62 -11.21
CA GLY A 635 7.16 -10.55 -12.67
C GLY A 635 6.43 -11.69 -13.38
N LEU A 636 6.47 -12.90 -12.79
CA LEU A 636 5.82 -14.09 -13.36
C LEU A 636 4.30 -14.08 -13.23
N VAL A 637 3.78 -13.56 -12.12
CA VAL A 637 2.35 -13.59 -11.81
C VAL A 637 1.63 -12.27 -12.09
N ALA A 638 2.36 -11.19 -12.42
CA ALA A 638 1.75 -9.93 -12.80
C ALA A 638 0.81 -10.12 -13.99
N GLU A 639 -0.41 -9.62 -13.86
CA GLU A 639 -1.27 -9.51 -15.04
C GLU A 639 -0.76 -8.41 -15.95
N PRO A 640 -0.74 -8.66 -17.25
CA PRO A 640 -0.70 -7.57 -18.20
C PRO A 640 -1.93 -6.68 -17.97
N ILE A 641 -1.83 -5.42 -18.40
CA ILE A 641 -3.00 -4.55 -18.49
C ILE A 641 -4.08 -5.31 -19.25
N SER A 642 -5.12 -5.74 -18.54
CA SER A 642 -6.11 -6.65 -19.10
C SER A 642 -6.91 -5.98 -20.22
N ASP A 643 -7.46 -6.74 -21.14
CA ASP A 643 -8.45 -6.25 -22.11
C ASP A 643 -9.63 -5.57 -21.37
N ASP A 644 -9.91 -5.96 -20.13
CA ASP A 644 -10.91 -5.33 -19.25
C ASP A 644 -10.63 -3.83 -19.02
N GLU A 645 -9.38 -3.40 -18.94
CA GLU A 645 -9.03 -1.96 -18.81
C GLU A 645 -9.51 -1.13 -20.00
N MET A 646 -9.67 -1.75 -21.15
CA MET A 646 -10.13 -1.15 -22.39
C MET A 646 -11.57 -1.52 -22.77
N ASP A 647 -12.29 -2.24 -21.91
CA ASP A 647 -13.67 -2.65 -22.14
C ASP A 647 -14.58 -1.42 -22.28
N GLU A 648 -15.55 -1.49 -23.19
CA GLU A 648 -16.52 -0.44 -23.45
C GLU A 648 -17.47 -0.18 -22.27
N LYS A 649 -17.63 -1.15 -21.36
CA LYS A 649 -18.39 -0.94 -20.12
C LYS A 649 -17.92 0.26 -19.30
N TRP A 650 -16.63 0.60 -19.37
CA TRP A 650 -16.04 1.76 -18.70
C TRP A 650 -16.39 3.12 -19.33
N LEU A 651 -17.15 3.12 -20.42
CA LEU A 651 -17.73 4.32 -21.00
C LEU A 651 -19.12 4.66 -20.41
N THR A 652 -19.62 3.83 -19.50
CA THR A 652 -20.88 4.04 -18.79
C THR A 652 -20.59 4.25 -17.31
N VAL A 653 -20.98 5.40 -16.75
CA VAL A 653 -20.71 5.77 -15.36
C VAL A 653 -21.96 5.66 -14.49
N PRO A 654 -21.82 5.36 -13.18
CA PRO A 654 -22.97 5.18 -12.28
C PRO A 654 -23.73 6.47 -11.99
N LYS A 655 -23.04 7.63 -12.13
CA LYS A 655 -23.60 8.98 -11.96
C LYS A 655 -22.94 9.93 -12.94
N GLY A 656 -23.70 10.92 -13.41
CA GLY A 656 -23.16 12.01 -14.22
C GLY A 656 -22.80 11.60 -15.66
N GLN A 657 -23.50 10.64 -16.26
CA GLN A 657 -23.28 10.25 -17.66
C GLN A 657 -23.33 11.45 -18.61
N LEU A 658 -24.26 12.37 -18.37
CA LEU A 658 -24.35 13.64 -19.12
C LEU A 658 -23.01 14.39 -19.12
N THR A 659 -22.40 14.54 -17.95
CA THR A 659 -21.11 15.23 -17.79
C THR A 659 -19.98 14.43 -18.43
N PHE A 660 -19.93 13.12 -18.19
CA PHE A 660 -18.92 12.23 -18.77
C PHE A 660 -18.88 12.34 -20.30
N ASP A 661 -20.04 12.29 -20.96
CA ASP A 661 -20.14 12.36 -22.42
C ASP A 661 -19.87 13.78 -22.98
N ALA A 662 -20.02 14.81 -22.17
CA ALA A 662 -19.79 16.18 -22.57
C ALA A 662 -18.34 16.65 -22.36
N GLU A 663 -17.52 15.95 -21.59
CA GLU A 663 -16.13 16.32 -21.27
C GLU A 663 -15.07 15.70 -22.19
N GLY A 664 -15.49 15.01 -23.25
CA GLY A 664 -14.59 14.43 -24.24
C GLY A 664 -15.16 13.19 -24.90
N ASN A 665 -14.34 12.49 -25.67
CA ASN A 665 -14.71 11.21 -26.27
C ASN A 665 -13.56 10.21 -26.26
N ASP A 666 -13.86 8.97 -26.64
CA ASP A 666 -12.90 7.87 -26.73
C ASP A 666 -12.56 7.50 -28.19
N ILE A 667 -12.68 8.46 -29.11
CA ILE A 667 -12.42 8.29 -30.54
C ILE A 667 -10.98 8.71 -30.84
N ASN A 668 -10.12 7.76 -31.15
CA ASN A 668 -8.73 8.04 -31.50
C ASN A 668 -8.63 8.99 -32.70
N GLY A 669 -7.73 9.98 -32.61
CA GLY A 669 -7.58 11.03 -33.60
C GLY A 669 -8.62 12.14 -33.53
N SER A 670 -9.61 12.06 -32.64
CA SER A 670 -10.51 13.16 -32.36
C SER A 670 -9.81 14.29 -31.60
N PRO A 671 -10.07 15.57 -31.91
CA PRO A 671 -9.59 16.69 -31.10
C PRO A 671 -10.10 16.67 -29.65
N TRP A 672 -11.11 15.84 -29.37
CA TRP A 672 -11.72 15.63 -28.06
C TRP A 672 -11.36 14.29 -27.42
N PHE A 673 -10.32 13.60 -27.96
CA PHE A 673 -9.85 12.35 -27.40
C PHE A 673 -9.27 12.58 -26.00
N SER A 674 -9.92 12.00 -24.99
CA SER A 674 -9.68 12.36 -23.59
C SER A 674 -8.70 11.44 -22.85
N ARG A 675 -8.24 10.36 -23.45
CA ARG A 675 -7.28 9.43 -22.82
C ARG A 675 -5.82 9.90 -22.88
N VAL A 676 -5.55 11.04 -23.48
CA VAL A 676 -4.24 11.70 -23.47
C VAL A 676 -4.33 13.06 -22.77
N ILE A 677 -3.18 13.60 -22.38
CA ILE A 677 -3.13 14.96 -21.85
C ILE A 677 -3.52 15.99 -22.92
N HIS A 678 -4.22 17.02 -22.51
CA HIS A 678 -4.56 18.16 -23.38
C HIS A 678 -4.69 19.43 -22.56
N TRP A 679 -4.61 20.58 -23.22
CA TRP A 679 -4.94 21.87 -22.65
C TRP A 679 -6.20 22.41 -23.30
N PRO A 680 -7.32 22.51 -22.54
CA PRO A 680 -8.61 22.91 -23.12
C PRO A 680 -8.69 24.38 -23.55
N GLY A 681 -7.74 25.21 -23.13
CA GLY A 681 -7.74 26.63 -23.38
C GLY A 681 -8.29 27.50 -22.23
N GLY A 682 -8.32 28.82 -22.42
CA GLY A 682 -8.86 29.75 -21.44
C GLY A 682 -8.11 29.72 -20.11
N VAL A 683 -8.85 29.58 -19.01
CA VAL A 683 -8.30 29.54 -17.64
C VAL A 683 -8.03 28.12 -17.11
N SER A 684 -8.25 27.10 -17.94
CA SER A 684 -8.08 25.71 -17.53
C SER A 684 -6.62 25.35 -17.28
N GLY A 685 -6.40 24.38 -16.41
CA GLY A 685 -5.14 23.65 -16.27
C GLY A 685 -4.93 22.63 -17.39
N VAL A 686 -3.81 21.91 -17.35
CA VAL A 686 -3.67 20.70 -18.16
C VAL A 686 -4.68 19.68 -17.66
N THR A 687 -5.34 19.02 -18.60
CA THR A 687 -6.45 18.12 -18.35
C THR A 687 -6.14 16.73 -18.89
N ILE A 688 -6.59 15.69 -18.22
CA ILE A 688 -6.56 14.31 -18.68
C ILE A 688 -7.90 13.64 -18.35
N GLY A 689 -8.25 12.60 -19.08
CA GLY A 689 -9.53 11.92 -18.90
C GLY A 689 -10.71 12.85 -19.20
N ARG A 690 -11.83 12.55 -18.60
CA ARG A 690 -13.09 13.31 -18.77
C ARG A 690 -13.13 14.52 -17.83
N GLY A 691 -12.29 15.53 -18.12
CA GLY A 691 -12.31 16.80 -17.40
C GLY A 691 -11.55 16.83 -16.07
N TYR A 692 -10.60 15.93 -15.85
CA TYR A 692 -9.72 16.01 -14.68
C TYR A 692 -8.66 17.11 -14.90
N ASP A 693 -9.00 18.33 -14.50
CA ASP A 693 -8.21 19.56 -14.65
C ASP A 693 -7.23 19.73 -13.48
N LEU A 694 -5.93 19.54 -13.73
CA LEU A 694 -4.87 19.65 -12.73
C LEU A 694 -4.76 21.04 -12.08
N GLY A 695 -5.22 22.08 -12.74
CA GLY A 695 -5.28 23.43 -12.18
C GLY A 695 -6.27 23.56 -11.02
N GLN A 696 -7.25 22.67 -10.94
CA GLN A 696 -8.34 22.68 -9.96
C GLN A 696 -8.20 21.60 -8.86
N GLN A 697 -7.34 20.58 -9.07
CA GLN A 697 -7.26 19.45 -8.15
C GLN A 697 -6.42 19.76 -6.92
N GLN A 698 -6.90 19.28 -5.75
CA GLN A 698 -6.23 19.49 -4.47
C GLN A 698 -5.17 18.40 -4.19
N SER A 699 -5.43 17.16 -4.64
CA SER A 699 -4.62 15.99 -4.29
C SER A 699 -4.31 15.10 -5.51
N PRO A 700 -3.81 15.63 -6.63
CA PRO A 700 -3.65 14.84 -7.85
C PRO A 700 -2.68 13.67 -7.67
N ALA A 701 -1.70 13.75 -6.77
CA ALA A 701 -0.80 12.64 -6.48
C ALA A 701 -1.53 11.42 -5.90
N SER A 702 -2.49 11.65 -5.02
CA SER A 702 -3.34 10.60 -4.43
C SER A 702 -4.36 10.07 -5.44
N ASP A 703 -5.05 10.98 -6.14
CA ASP A 703 -6.11 10.62 -7.08
C ASP A 703 -5.57 9.77 -8.23
N LEU A 704 -4.47 10.20 -8.85
CA LEU A 704 -3.82 9.47 -9.94
C LEU A 704 -3.27 8.11 -9.48
N HIS A 705 -2.81 8.03 -8.23
CA HIS A 705 -2.41 6.76 -7.63
C HIS A 705 -3.60 5.82 -7.44
N GLN A 706 -4.67 6.33 -6.85
CA GLN A 706 -5.89 5.57 -6.59
C GLN A 706 -6.45 4.92 -7.86
N VAL A 707 -6.35 5.60 -9.00
CA VAL A 707 -6.83 5.08 -10.29
C VAL A 707 -5.77 4.29 -11.07
N GLY A 708 -4.62 4.01 -10.47
CA GLY A 708 -3.58 3.17 -11.07
C GLY A 708 -2.74 3.85 -12.14
N ILE A 709 -2.71 5.18 -12.21
CA ILE A 709 -1.76 5.92 -13.05
C ILE A 709 -0.47 6.10 -12.25
N ILE A 710 0.55 5.28 -12.50
CA ILE A 710 1.76 5.15 -11.67
C ILE A 710 3.08 5.40 -12.42
N ASN A 711 3.03 5.68 -13.71
CA ASN A 711 4.19 5.83 -14.61
C ASN A 711 4.72 7.28 -14.69
N ALA A 712 5.62 7.54 -15.63
CA ALA A 712 6.18 8.86 -15.91
C ALA A 712 5.10 9.93 -16.16
N LEU A 713 3.94 9.53 -16.70
CA LEU A 713 2.78 10.40 -16.89
C LEU A 713 2.27 10.94 -15.54
N LYS A 714 2.17 10.10 -14.48
CA LYS A 714 1.78 10.57 -13.15
C LYS A 714 2.72 11.64 -12.63
N VAL A 715 4.02 11.39 -12.71
CA VAL A 715 5.04 12.35 -12.22
C VAL A 715 4.87 13.69 -12.94
N TRP A 716 4.70 13.66 -14.24
CA TRP A 716 4.50 14.85 -15.03
C TRP A 716 3.18 15.56 -14.69
N LEU A 717 2.07 14.84 -14.54
CA LEU A 717 0.76 15.38 -14.19
C LEU A 717 0.80 16.06 -12.80
N VAL A 718 1.40 15.41 -11.79
CA VAL A 718 1.52 15.97 -10.43
C VAL A 718 2.32 17.27 -10.45
N ASN A 719 3.41 17.34 -11.21
CA ASN A 719 4.20 18.57 -11.37
C ASN A 719 3.44 19.69 -12.09
N GLY A 720 2.36 19.39 -12.77
CA GLY A 720 1.44 20.35 -13.40
C GLY A 720 0.39 20.94 -12.47
N GLN A 721 0.26 20.46 -11.23
CA GLN A 721 -0.76 20.88 -10.27
C GLN A 721 -0.77 22.39 -10.06
N GLY A 722 -1.98 22.97 -9.99
CA GLY A 722 -2.21 24.37 -9.68
C GLY A 722 -1.88 25.35 -10.81
N ARG A 723 -1.37 24.87 -11.94
CA ARG A 723 -1.11 25.70 -13.12
C ARG A 723 -2.39 25.89 -13.92
N SER A 724 -2.67 27.12 -14.32
CA SER A 724 -3.87 27.45 -15.12
C SER A 724 -3.54 28.47 -16.18
N GLY A 725 -4.40 28.59 -17.21
CA GLY A 725 -4.27 29.57 -18.28
C GLY A 725 -2.96 29.46 -19.04
N VAL A 726 -2.25 30.55 -19.16
CA VAL A 726 -0.97 30.61 -19.90
C VAL A 726 0.09 29.69 -19.29
N GLN A 727 0.18 29.62 -17.98
CA GLN A 727 1.15 28.75 -17.30
C GLN A 727 0.88 27.26 -17.58
N ALA A 728 -0.38 26.86 -17.64
CA ALA A 728 -0.76 25.50 -18.01
C ALA A 728 -0.43 25.21 -19.49
N LYS A 729 -0.66 26.19 -20.36
CA LYS A 729 -0.29 26.05 -21.78
C LYS A 729 1.20 25.87 -21.97
N GLU A 730 2.02 26.72 -21.35
CA GLU A 730 3.48 26.62 -21.42
C GLU A 730 3.98 25.29 -20.88
N TYR A 731 3.36 24.81 -19.78
CA TYR A 731 3.68 23.51 -19.20
C TYR A 731 3.32 22.36 -20.15
N TYR A 732 2.12 22.40 -20.76
CA TYR A 732 1.71 21.44 -21.78
C TYR A 732 2.61 21.47 -23.01
N ASP A 733 2.97 22.66 -23.51
CA ASP A 733 3.85 22.80 -24.67
C ASP A 733 5.26 22.22 -24.41
N SER A 734 5.75 22.31 -23.16
CA SER A 734 7.04 21.77 -22.73
C SER A 734 7.07 20.24 -22.58
N ALA A 735 5.90 19.58 -22.61
CA ALA A 735 5.84 18.12 -22.50
C ALA A 735 6.51 17.45 -23.71
N SER A 736 7.29 16.38 -23.43
CA SER A 736 7.84 15.55 -24.50
C SER A 736 6.74 14.86 -25.31
N ASN A 737 7.05 14.46 -26.52
CA ASN A 737 6.09 13.69 -27.32
C ASN A 737 5.68 12.39 -26.62
N ASP A 738 6.59 11.75 -25.90
CA ASP A 738 6.28 10.53 -25.15
C ASP A 738 5.18 10.79 -24.11
N ILE A 739 5.26 11.88 -23.34
CA ILE A 739 4.24 12.26 -22.38
C ILE A 739 2.91 12.63 -23.08
N LYS A 740 2.97 13.35 -24.21
CA LYS A 740 1.76 13.73 -24.97
C LYS A 740 1.01 12.56 -25.58
N CYS A 741 1.74 11.48 -25.92
CA CYS A 741 1.18 10.28 -26.50
C CYS A 741 0.85 9.18 -25.46
N MET A 742 1.19 9.37 -24.18
CA MET A 742 0.81 8.41 -23.15
C MET A 742 -0.68 8.40 -22.91
N GLU A 743 -1.29 7.25 -23.21
CA GLU A 743 -2.73 7.04 -23.01
C GLU A 743 -3.02 6.41 -21.66
N ILE A 744 -4.07 6.89 -21.00
CA ILE A 744 -4.69 6.18 -19.87
C ILE A 744 -5.71 5.16 -20.42
N SER A 745 -5.99 4.09 -19.65
CA SER A 745 -7.01 3.12 -20.02
C SER A 745 -8.43 3.72 -19.90
N ARG A 746 -9.42 3.05 -20.53
CA ARG A 746 -10.84 3.41 -20.35
C ARG A 746 -11.25 3.33 -18.88
N ARG A 747 -10.79 2.30 -18.17
CA ARG A 747 -11.03 2.13 -16.74
C ARG A 747 -10.40 3.26 -15.93
N GLN A 748 -9.14 3.59 -16.18
CA GLN A 748 -8.48 4.71 -15.50
C GLN A 748 -9.20 6.02 -15.76
N GLN A 749 -9.67 6.25 -17.00
CA GLN A 749 -10.50 7.39 -17.34
C GLN A 749 -11.83 7.41 -16.56
N TYR A 750 -12.51 6.28 -16.47
CA TYR A 750 -13.74 6.08 -15.70
C TYR A 750 -13.52 6.37 -14.21
N ASP A 751 -12.50 5.76 -13.62
CA ASP A 751 -12.20 5.91 -12.20
C ASP A 751 -11.80 7.36 -11.88
N LEU A 752 -11.01 7.99 -12.73
CA LEU A 752 -10.60 9.39 -12.57
C LEU A 752 -11.77 10.38 -12.69
N PHE A 753 -12.71 10.08 -13.59
CA PHE A 753 -13.96 10.86 -13.69
C PHE A 753 -14.79 10.73 -12.41
N ASN A 754 -14.96 9.53 -11.87
CA ASN A 754 -15.70 9.30 -10.64
C ASN A 754 -15.08 10.05 -9.44
N VAL A 755 -13.75 10.10 -9.35
CA VAL A 755 -13.03 10.92 -8.35
C VAL A 755 -13.39 12.40 -8.52
N ALA A 756 -13.23 12.97 -9.72
CA ALA A 756 -13.54 14.37 -10.00
C ALA A 756 -15.02 14.71 -9.78
N TYR A 757 -15.90 13.83 -10.23
CA TYR A 757 -17.35 13.99 -10.08
C TYR A 757 -17.77 14.02 -8.62
N THR A 758 -17.21 13.13 -7.79
CA THR A 758 -17.48 13.09 -6.35
C THR A 758 -17.05 14.38 -5.66
N TYR A 759 -15.88 14.92 -5.96
CA TYR A 759 -15.44 16.21 -5.40
C TYR A 759 -16.40 17.36 -5.75
N LEU A 760 -16.91 17.39 -6.98
CA LEU A 760 -17.83 18.44 -7.41
C LEU A 760 -19.26 18.23 -6.88
N GLU A 761 -19.71 16.97 -6.73
CA GLU A 761 -20.96 16.65 -6.07
C GLU A 761 -20.95 17.15 -4.62
N GLU A 762 -19.87 16.89 -3.87
CA GLU A 762 -19.70 17.38 -2.50
C GLU A 762 -19.58 18.90 -2.44
N ASP A 763 -18.97 19.56 -3.42
CA ASP A 763 -18.93 21.02 -3.47
C ASP A 763 -20.31 21.64 -3.73
N VAL A 764 -21.10 21.08 -4.65
CA VAL A 764 -22.51 21.49 -4.88
C VAL A 764 -23.33 21.28 -3.62
N LYS A 765 -23.20 20.12 -2.98
CA LYS A 765 -23.89 19.79 -1.72
C LYS A 765 -23.53 20.81 -0.63
N ARG A 766 -22.24 21.09 -0.46
CA ARG A 766 -21.75 22.10 0.48
C ARG A 766 -22.33 23.49 0.20
N ILE A 767 -22.51 23.88 -1.08
CA ILE A 767 -23.14 25.15 -1.45
C ILE A 767 -24.61 25.14 -1.09
N CYS A 768 -25.34 24.09 -1.38
CA CYS A 768 -26.77 23.96 -1.06
C CYS A 768 -27.00 23.91 0.46
N GLN A 769 -26.10 23.30 1.22
CA GLN A 769 -26.21 23.18 2.67
C GLN A 769 -25.79 24.43 3.46
N LYS A 770 -25.30 25.49 2.80
CA LYS A 770 -25.00 26.75 3.50
C LYS A 770 -26.27 27.41 4.02
N ASN A 771 -26.30 27.76 5.29
CA ASN A 771 -27.41 28.46 5.91
C ASN A 771 -27.83 29.71 5.16
N ALA A 772 -26.86 30.46 4.58
CA ALA A 772 -27.15 31.62 3.76
C ALA A 772 -27.88 31.26 2.45
N THR A 773 -27.56 30.13 1.83
CA THR A 773 -28.21 29.63 0.61
C THR A 773 -29.64 29.17 0.94
N ILE A 774 -29.80 28.43 2.02
CA ILE A 774 -31.09 27.93 2.50
C ILE A 774 -32.02 29.12 2.80
N ARG A 775 -31.55 30.09 3.59
CA ARG A 775 -32.35 31.30 3.93
C ARG A 775 -32.73 32.11 2.71
N ALA A 776 -31.89 32.14 1.66
CA ALA A 776 -32.14 32.93 0.49
C ALA A 776 -33.08 32.26 -0.53
N TYR A 777 -33.10 30.93 -0.59
CA TYR A 777 -33.70 30.22 -1.73
C TYR A 777 -34.64 29.07 -1.35
N HIS A 778 -34.63 28.58 -0.09
CA HIS A 778 -35.54 27.51 0.33
C HIS A 778 -36.86 28.10 0.76
N SER A 779 -37.98 27.42 0.47
CA SER A 779 -39.33 27.84 0.87
C SER A 779 -39.50 27.93 2.39
N ASP A 780 -38.85 27.09 3.14
CA ASP A 780 -38.68 27.16 4.60
C ASP A 780 -37.23 27.50 4.96
N PRO A 781 -36.93 28.76 5.38
CA PRO A 781 -35.60 29.18 5.78
C PRO A 781 -35.02 28.48 7.02
N SER A 782 -35.83 27.72 7.77
CA SER A 782 -35.45 26.97 8.95
C SER A 782 -35.04 25.52 8.64
N THR A 783 -35.18 25.09 7.39
CA THR A 783 -34.80 23.73 6.94
C THR A 783 -33.35 23.42 7.29
N SER A 784 -33.11 22.21 7.80
CA SER A 784 -31.77 21.75 8.12
C SER A 784 -30.91 21.61 6.86
N PRO A 785 -29.57 21.81 6.94
CA PRO A 785 -28.67 21.64 5.79
C PRO A 785 -28.81 20.30 5.08
N GLU A 786 -28.97 19.23 5.85
CA GLU A 786 -29.10 17.88 5.32
C GLU A 786 -30.43 17.71 4.57
N GLN A 787 -31.53 18.20 5.16
CA GLN A 787 -32.85 18.13 4.54
C GLN A 787 -32.90 18.96 3.25
N ALA A 788 -32.36 20.18 3.26
CA ALA A 788 -32.31 21.02 2.07
C ALA A 788 -31.58 20.37 0.88
N TRP A 789 -30.55 19.57 1.15
CA TRP A 789 -29.93 18.77 0.10
C TRP A 789 -30.80 17.59 -0.33
N ASN A 790 -31.44 16.90 0.62
CA ASN A 790 -32.27 15.75 0.35
C ASN A 790 -33.52 16.11 -0.46
N ASP A 791 -34.10 17.29 -0.24
CA ASP A 791 -35.30 17.78 -0.94
C ASP A 791 -35.08 18.00 -2.45
N ILE A 792 -33.84 18.21 -2.87
CA ILE A 792 -33.53 18.35 -4.29
C ILE A 792 -33.69 17.00 -5.00
N PRO A 793 -34.51 16.89 -6.07
CA PRO A 793 -34.62 15.68 -6.88
C PRO A 793 -33.27 15.22 -7.47
N ALA A 794 -33.06 13.91 -7.56
CA ALA A 794 -31.80 13.34 -8.05
C ALA A 794 -31.38 13.89 -9.43
N LYS A 795 -32.33 14.01 -10.35
CA LYS A 795 -32.11 14.53 -11.69
C LYS A 795 -31.65 16.00 -11.70
N ILE A 796 -32.22 16.82 -10.80
CA ILE A 796 -31.76 18.18 -10.61
C ILE A 796 -30.37 18.21 -10.00
N LYS A 797 -30.06 17.37 -9.02
CA LYS A 797 -28.71 17.24 -8.46
C LYS A 797 -27.66 16.97 -9.54
N GLU A 798 -27.89 16.04 -10.45
CA GLU A 798 -26.97 15.77 -11.55
C GLU A 798 -26.77 16.97 -12.49
N ILE A 799 -27.83 17.72 -12.81
CA ILE A 799 -27.70 18.96 -13.57
C ILE A 799 -26.89 20.01 -12.80
N LEU A 800 -27.13 20.18 -11.50
CA LEU A 800 -26.36 21.13 -10.68
C LEU A 800 -24.86 20.76 -10.65
N VAL A 801 -24.53 19.48 -10.61
CA VAL A 801 -23.15 19.00 -10.68
C VAL A 801 -22.55 19.24 -12.06
N ASP A 802 -23.29 19.00 -13.15
CA ASP A 802 -22.85 19.30 -14.50
C ASP A 802 -22.61 20.81 -14.72
N LEU A 803 -23.51 21.65 -14.19
CA LEU A 803 -23.33 23.09 -14.17
C LEU A 803 -22.07 23.50 -13.38
N ARG A 804 -21.79 22.84 -12.28
CA ARG A 804 -20.58 23.09 -11.48
C ARG A 804 -19.33 22.62 -12.18
N TYR A 805 -19.38 21.46 -12.80
CA TYR A 805 -18.27 20.87 -13.56
C TYR A 805 -17.77 21.83 -14.65
N ARG A 806 -18.68 22.45 -15.39
CA ARG A 806 -18.34 23.43 -16.44
C ARG A 806 -18.07 24.84 -15.89
N GLY A 807 -18.41 25.14 -14.66
CA GLY A 807 -18.30 26.49 -14.08
C GLY A 807 -19.53 27.38 -14.28
N ASP A 808 -20.67 26.85 -14.75
CA ASP A 808 -21.92 27.56 -14.95
C ASP A 808 -22.73 27.78 -13.65
N TYR A 809 -22.46 27.01 -12.59
CA TYR A 809 -23.16 27.12 -11.30
C TYR A 809 -22.68 28.36 -10.50
N THR A 810 -22.80 29.52 -11.13
CA THR A 810 -22.35 30.81 -10.58
C THR A 810 -23.37 31.39 -9.58
N PRO A 811 -22.98 32.39 -8.75
CA PRO A 811 -23.93 33.08 -7.87
C PRO A 811 -25.10 33.73 -8.63
N SER A 812 -24.88 34.22 -9.83
CA SER A 812 -25.96 34.83 -10.67
C SER A 812 -26.93 33.77 -11.16
N VAL A 813 -26.45 32.62 -11.60
CA VAL A 813 -27.32 31.53 -12.05
C VAL A 813 -28.10 30.93 -10.87
N ARG A 814 -27.48 30.77 -9.71
CA ARG A 814 -28.19 30.30 -8.50
C ARG A 814 -29.38 31.14 -8.10
N LYS A 815 -29.33 32.46 -8.33
CA LYS A 815 -30.52 33.36 -8.10
C LYS A 815 -31.76 32.94 -8.90
N LEU A 816 -31.56 32.28 -10.01
CA LEU A 816 -32.66 31.84 -10.88
C LEU A 816 -33.10 30.39 -10.57
N ILE A 817 -32.15 29.50 -10.47
CA ILE A 817 -32.44 28.05 -10.44
C ILE A 817 -32.50 27.44 -9.03
N GLN A 818 -31.97 28.11 -7.99
CA GLN A 818 -31.81 27.49 -6.68
C GLN A 818 -33.16 27.27 -5.97
N THR A 819 -34.09 28.19 -6.08
CA THR A 819 -35.42 28.06 -5.50
C THR A 819 -36.22 26.91 -6.09
N PRO A 820 -36.38 26.79 -7.44
CA PRO A 820 -37.04 25.62 -8.00
C PRO A 820 -36.29 24.33 -7.72
N ALA A 821 -34.96 24.35 -7.59
CA ALA A 821 -34.22 23.17 -7.19
C ALA A 821 -34.55 22.67 -5.76
N PHE A 822 -34.58 23.60 -4.77
CA PHE A 822 -34.91 23.24 -3.39
C PHE A 822 -36.37 22.83 -3.21
N ASN A 823 -37.30 23.48 -3.97
CA ASN A 823 -38.72 23.14 -3.91
C ASN A 823 -39.07 21.87 -4.69
N GLY A 824 -38.10 21.23 -5.36
CA GLY A 824 -38.38 20.11 -6.24
C GLY A 824 -39.26 20.42 -7.44
N ASP A 825 -39.33 21.71 -7.82
CA ASP A 825 -40.15 22.19 -8.96
C ASP A 825 -39.49 21.79 -10.28
N ILE A 826 -39.77 20.58 -10.70
CA ILE A 826 -39.23 20.02 -11.94
C ILE A 826 -39.64 20.82 -13.16
N ALA A 827 -40.87 21.33 -13.17
CA ALA A 827 -41.40 22.08 -14.31
C ALA A 827 -40.70 23.43 -14.50
N GLU A 828 -40.59 24.25 -13.45
CA GLU A 828 -39.93 25.53 -13.49
C GLU A 828 -38.41 25.39 -13.69
N PHE A 829 -37.81 24.43 -13.03
CA PHE A 829 -36.38 24.15 -13.25
C PHE A 829 -36.09 23.77 -14.71
N GLY A 830 -36.91 22.92 -15.31
CA GLY A 830 -36.84 22.52 -16.72
C GLY A 830 -37.09 23.70 -17.68
N ARG A 831 -38.02 24.57 -17.36
CA ARG A 831 -38.26 25.81 -18.14
C ARG A 831 -37.00 26.70 -18.16
N LEU A 832 -36.41 26.93 -16.98
CA LEU A 832 -35.20 27.77 -16.86
C LEU A 832 -34.00 27.09 -17.54
N LEU A 833 -33.88 25.75 -17.45
CA LEU A 833 -32.84 25.00 -18.11
C LEU A 833 -32.91 25.10 -19.64
N SER A 834 -34.11 25.18 -20.18
CA SER A 834 -34.39 25.27 -21.62
C SER A 834 -34.38 26.71 -22.16
N ASP A 835 -34.31 27.73 -21.29
CA ASP A 835 -34.27 29.12 -21.69
C ASP A 835 -32.84 29.54 -22.07
N ARG A 836 -32.61 29.69 -23.39
CA ARG A 836 -31.29 30.05 -23.91
C ARG A 836 -30.74 31.34 -23.34
N SER A 837 -31.61 32.29 -22.97
CA SER A 837 -31.17 33.56 -22.40
C SER A 837 -30.51 33.43 -21.02
N VAL A 838 -30.83 32.38 -20.28
CA VAL A 838 -30.20 32.06 -19.01
C VAL A 838 -28.77 31.50 -19.22
N TRP A 839 -28.53 30.90 -20.39
CA TRP A 839 -27.30 30.18 -20.73
C TRP A 839 -26.57 30.72 -21.96
N PRO A 840 -26.28 32.02 -22.04
CA PRO A 840 -25.75 32.62 -23.28
C PRO A 840 -24.38 32.09 -23.68
N ASN A 841 -23.55 31.71 -22.70
CA ASN A 841 -22.17 31.27 -22.89
C ASN A 841 -22.00 29.76 -22.94
N VAL A 842 -23.08 28.96 -22.85
CA VAL A 842 -23.01 27.50 -22.94
C VAL A 842 -22.97 27.09 -24.41
N PRO A 843 -22.02 26.23 -24.85
CA PRO A 843 -22.01 25.72 -26.20
C PRO A 843 -23.34 25.04 -26.57
N PRO A 844 -23.82 25.21 -27.82
CA PRO A 844 -25.10 24.65 -28.23
C PRO A 844 -25.24 23.16 -28.00
N ASP A 845 -24.20 22.38 -28.23
CA ASP A 845 -24.19 20.93 -27.98
C ASP A 845 -24.44 20.61 -26.50
N ARG A 846 -23.68 21.21 -25.57
CA ARG A 846 -23.86 20.99 -24.14
C ARG A 846 -25.24 21.46 -23.65
N PHE A 847 -25.71 22.59 -24.16
CA PHE A 847 -27.04 23.09 -23.85
C PHE A 847 -28.14 22.10 -24.27
N ASN A 848 -28.07 21.58 -25.49
CA ASN A 848 -29.03 20.60 -26.00
C ASN A 848 -28.95 19.25 -25.25
N ARG A 849 -27.74 18.79 -24.88
CA ARG A 849 -27.56 17.56 -24.08
C ARG A 849 -28.22 17.71 -22.71
N ARG A 850 -28.08 18.85 -22.03
CA ARG A 850 -28.73 19.12 -20.74
C ARG A 850 -30.26 19.05 -20.85
N ILE A 851 -30.84 19.67 -21.89
CA ILE A 851 -32.29 19.62 -22.12
C ILE A 851 -32.76 18.20 -22.39
N ALA A 852 -32.06 17.48 -23.29
CA ALA A 852 -32.40 16.12 -23.64
C ALA A 852 -32.33 15.19 -22.43
N TYR A 853 -31.25 15.31 -21.64
CA TYR A 853 -31.10 14.55 -20.40
C TYR A 853 -32.22 14.82 -19.39
N TYR A 854 -32.60 16.12 -19.26
CA TYR A 854 -33.61 16.51 -18.30
C TYR A 854 -35.04 16.10 -18.74
N ALA A 855 -35.31 16.03 -20.03
CA ALA A 855 -36.59 15.62 -20.57
C ALA A 855 -36.87 14.15 -20.46
N ASN A 856 -35.82 13.32 -20.54
CA ASN A 856 -35.89 11.84 -20.39
C ASN A 856 -35.88 11.40 -18.92
#